data_c98684864deffb035bb32d70bce7c231
#
_entry.id   c98684864deffb035bb32d70bce7c231
#
_cell.length_a   1.000
_cell.length_b   1.000
_cell.length_c   1.000
_cell.angle_alpha   90.00
_cell.angle_beta   90.00
_cell.angle_gamma   90.00
#
_symmetry.space_group_name_H-M   'P 1'
#
loop_
_entity.id
_entity.type
_entity.pdbx_description
1 polymer ?
#
loop_
_entity_poly.entity_id
_entity_poly.type
_entity_poly.pdbx_seq_one_letter_code
_entity_poly.pdbx_strand_id
1 'polypeptide(L)'
;MTFLFTDIEGSTRLWEFDADSMRVALACHDKVLRSAIEAHNGFVFKHTGDGVCAAFSSPKSAVETALAAQRELDLPVRMGIATGEAELRGGDYFGSVLNRAARVMAAGHGGQVLIADSTAGLLGGVDLLDLGPRRLRDVSVPVTLFQLRAPGLRTEFPPLRTPDTGGGNLRSVPSELIGRHTDVVELASMIRTRRLVTLTGVGGVGKTRLALEVAEQMSSDFPDGVWVFELAAVNDAAAVPDAVAAVLGVTQQPGKSMSDSIATTLEGRLRLLVFDNCEHVLDSAASLIEAILASSTTVRVLATSREGLVLRDEQMWPVRSLDIDAAVDLFTQRAHNVAPTLALDDGPVVRDVCRRLDGLPLAIELAASRISSMGVEEIRDHLDHRFKLLVGSRRALGRHQTLRNAVAWSYDLLNDVEKRLLERCSVFGGGFDLKSACAVAGSDDADEYTTLDLLDSLVRKSLLAADRAVVPTRFSMLETIREFAEERLAAASQAEQARDRHARHFAARSASVIDLWDSPRQSEAYDWFMTELPNLRIAFRWAADHDDIDTAAVITTFAGFLGMCVENYEPTSWAEEILESAEVARNRCLGYLYVIASLCYFVGRIEDGLRYGDAGNATLRDDGGGWQAPFISIQCNLGGAYLSIGRPDLWVDVCRAELELGHDRRSFVRSSLAMALSVANRSADAMALTAQLFDDPETEQNPYAWSYALLAYGYVWRDTDPAAALAALRRGLKIAQDHKVRANESILAMTLGRVEAEHGDPLAALDCIALAIRNYRDSGNVAVIGVPFANLAVLLDRRGRHDEAATLLGFAHSPMTVVTVPEIEATVTHLRQVLGDERYEALARRGKSMTTSAIATYAYTQIDQARAQLQQLR
;
A
#
# COMPACT_ATOMS: atom_id res chain seq x y z
N MET A 1 -27.63 20.58 -8.54
CA MET A 1 -26.87 21.79 -8.16
C MET A 1 -25.41 21.59 -8.48
N THR A 2 -24.70 22.67 -8.85
CA THR A 2 -23.24 22.63 -9.08
C THR A 2 -22.54 23.41 -7.98
N PHE A 3 -21.47 22.85 -7.44
CA PHE A 3 -20.71 23.43 -6.34
C PHE A 3 -19.29 23.75 -6.79
N LEU A 4 -18.84 24.97 -6.45
CA LEU A 4 -17.48 25.43 -6.61
C LEU A 4 -16.85 25.59 -5.23
N PHE A 5 -15.75 24.91 -5.00
CA PHE A 5 -14.93 25.03 -3.80
C PHE A 5 -13.58 25.63 -4.16
N THR A 6 -13.09 26.54 -3.36
CA THR A 6 -11.80 27.19 -3.55
C THR A 6 -10.95 27.12 -2.30
N ASP A 7 -9.63 27.18 -2.45
CA ASP A 7 -8.68 27.16 -1.35
C ASP A 7 -7.34 27.74 -1.81
N ILE A 8 -6.64 28.49 -0.93
CA ILE A 8 -5.35 29.09 -1.22
C ILE A 8 -4.25 28.09 -0.91
N GLU A 9 -3.50 27.66 -1.91
CA GLU A 9 -2.38 26.74 -1.72
C GLU A 9 -1.29 27.35 -0.85
N GLY A 10 -0.96 26.66 0.27
CA GLY A 10 0.10 27.11 1.18
C GLY A 10 -0.24 28.33 2.02
N SER A 11 -1.54 28.60 2.25
CA SER A 11 -2.03 29.74 3.04
C SER A 11 -1.34 29.87 4.41
N THR A 12 -1.15 28.78 5.13
CA THR A 12 -0.45 28.77 6.43
C THR A 12 0.97 29.36 6.33
N ARG A 13 1.73 28.95 5.32
CA ARG A 13 3.08 29.47 5.07
C ARG A 13 3.08 30.95 4.74
N LEU A 14 2.10 31.42 3.97
CA LEU A 14 1.95 32.84 3.63
C LEU A 14 1.62 33.67 4.86
N TRP A 15 0.80 33.15 5.78
CA TRP A 15 0.51 33.77 7.06
C TRP A 15 1.73 33.84 7.99
N GLU A 16 2.54 32.80 8.01
CA GLU A 16 3.76 32.73 8.82
C GLU A 16 4.86 33.67 8.28
N PHE A 17 4.93 33.85 6.93
CA PHE A 17 5.95 34.64 6.32
C PHE A 17 5.66 36.15 6.44
N ASP A 18 4.44 36.63 6.17
CA ASP A 18 4.03 38.06 6.27
C ASP A 18 2.51 38.15 6.49
N ALA A 19 2.11 38.16 7.75
CA ALA A 19 0.72 38.21 8.16
C ALA A 19 -0.03 39.50 7.71
N ASP A 20 0.65 40.60 7.58
CA ASP A 20 0.03 41.88 7.20
C ASP A 20 -0.24 41.92 5.69
N SER A 21 0.72 41.50 4.88
CA SER A 21 0.55 41.37 3.42
C SER A 21 -0.50 40.29 3.11
N MET A 22 -0.49 39.16 3.83
CA MET A 22 -1.48 38.10 3.65
C MET A 22 -2.90 38.59 3.99
N ARG A 23 -3.07 39.38 5.01
CA ARG A 23 -4.40 39.94 5.39
C ARG A 23 -4.96 40.83 4.28
N VAL A 24 -4.13 41.67 3.64
CA VAL A 24 -4.52 42.50 2.51
C VAL A 24 -4.86 41.63 1.28
N ALA A 25 -4.00 40.66 0.98
CA ALA A 25 -4.19 39.75 -0.15
C ALA A 25 -5.47 38.89 0.01
N LEU A 26 -5.76 38.38 1.21
CA LEU A 26 -6.97 37.64 1.51
C LEU A 26 -8.24 38.49 1.35
N ALA A 27 -8.21 39.75 1.79
CA ALA A 27 -9.33 40.67 1.59
C ALA A 27 -9.60 40.94 0.10
N CYS A 28 -8.55 41.07 -0.72
CA CYS A 28 -8.66 41.19 -2.17
C CYS A 28 -9.22 39.88 -2.80
N HIS A 29 -8.70 38.72 -2.41
CA HIS A 29 -9.17 37.39 -2.81
C HIS A 29 -10.66 37.23 -2.56
N ASP A 30 -11.12 37.53 -1.35
CA ASP A 30 -12.54 37.40 -0.98
C ASP A 30 -13.45 38.32 -1.82
N LYS A 31 -12.96 39.52 -2.11
CA LYS A 31 -13.67 40.50 -2.96
C LYS A 31 -13.79 39.97 -4.41
N VAL A 32 -12.69 39.48 -4.99
CA VAL A 32 -12.66 38.94 -6.36
C VAL A 32 -13.61 37.75 -6.48
N LEU A 33 -13.50 36.77 -5.57
CA LEU A 33 -14.36 35.58 -5.58
C LEU A 33 -15.83 35.95 -5.42
N ARG A 34 -16.17 36.81 -4.47
CA ARG A 34 -17.57 37.25 -4.25
C ARG A 34 -18.12 37.93 -5.49
N SER A 35 -17.38 38.87 -6.08
CA SER A 35 -17.80 39.57 -7.29
C SER A 35 -18.01 38.64 -8.47
N ALA A 36 -17.10 37.68 -8.68
CA ALA A 36 -17.22 36.69 -9.74
C ALA A 36 -18.43 35.74 -9.54
N ILE A 37 -18.66 35.29 -8.28
CA ILE A 37 -19.78 34.41 -7.94
C ILE A 37 -21.13 35.13 -8.16
N GLU A 38 -21.28 36.36 -7.68
CA GLU A 38 -22.49 37.17 -7.83
C GLU A 38 -22.75 37.51 -9.31
N ALA A 39 -21.74 37.86 -10.10
CA ALA A 39 -21.87 38.17 -11.52
C ALA A 39 -22.41 37.00 -12.36
N HIS A 40 -22.19 35.75 -11.91
CA HIS A 40 -22.67 34.57 -12.61
C HIS A 40 -23.82 33.86 -11.87
N ASN A 41 -24.57 34.61 -11.05
CA ASN A 41 -25.75 34.12 -10.31
C ASN A 41 -25.47 32.93 -9.37
N GLY A 42 -24.29 32.92 -8.76
CA GLY A 42 -23.91 31.98 -7.73
C GLY A 42 -24.27 32.49 -6.33
N PHE A 43 -24.31 31.56 -5.39
CA PHE A 43 -24.58 31.85 -3.98
C PHE A 43 -23.42 31.30 -3.11
N VAL A 44 -22.77 32.19 -2.36
CA VAL A 44 -21.78 31.80 -1.35
C VAL A 44 -22.53 31.32 -0.11
N PHE A 45 -22.36 30.04 0.24
CA PHE A 45 -23.03 29.46 1.40
C PHE A 45 -22.06 29.20 2.57
N LYS A 46 -20.74 29.20 2.32
CA LYS A 46 -19.75 28.95 3.37
C LYS A 46 -18.41 29.60 3.07
N HIS A 47 -17.75 30.13 4.09
CA HIS A 47 -16.34 30.53 4.12
C HIS A 47 -15.55 29.58 5.01
N THR A 48 -14.37 29.16 4.57
CA THR A 48 -13.49 28.21 5.29
C THR A 48 -12.21 28.88 5.80
N GLY A 49 -12.21 30.20 5.90
CA GLY A 49 -11.06 31.01 6.31
C GLY A 49 -10.22 31.48 5.10
N ASP A 50 -9.61 30.60 4.36
CA ASP A 50 -8.80 30.83 3.16
C ASP A 50 -9.45 30.32 1.86
N GLY A 51 -10.71 29.90 1.95
CA GLY A 51 -11.49 29.42 0.81
C GLY A 51 -12.97 29.78 0.87
N VAL A 52 -13.63 29.61 -0.25
CA VAL A 52 -15.03 29.92 -0.45
C VAL A 52 -15.75 28.70 -1.04
N CYS A 53 -16.96 28.40 -0.50
CA CYS A 53 -17.86 27.40 -1.06
C CYS A 53 -19.08 28.10 -1.67
N ALA A 54 -19.31 27.89 -2.96
CA ALA A 54 -20.41 28.50 -3.70
C ALA A 54 -21.27 27.47 -4.42
N ALA A 55 -22.59 27.74 -4.52
CA ALA A 55 -23.56 26.91 -5.21
C ALA A 55 -24.14 27.65 -6.44
N PHE A 56 -24.35 26.88 -7.52
CA PHE A 56 -24.87 27.38 -8.79
C PHE A 56 -26.00 26.48 -9.30
N SER A 57 -26.96 27.08 -9.95
CA SER A 57 -28.03 26.34 -10.65
C SER A 57 -27.56 25.77 -12.01
N SER A 58 -26.47 26.32 -12.57
CA SER A 58 -25.90 25.92 -13.87
C SER A 58 -24.42 25.53 -13.76
N PRO A 59 -24.03 24.40 -14.33
CA PRO A 59 -22.61 24.02 -14.43
C PRO A 59 -21.77 25.05 -15.19
N LYS A 60 -22.35 25.64 -16.22
CA LYS A 60 -21.68 26.66 -17.04
C LYS A 60 -21.37 27.93 -16.23
N SER A 61 -22.30 28.38 -15.39
CA SER A 61 -22.10 29.55 -14.51
C SER A 61 -20.98 29.29 -13.51
N ALA A 62 -20.85 28.10 -12.95
CA ALA A 62 -19.75 27.74 -12.06
C ALA A 62 -18.38 27.80 -12.75
N VAL A 63 -18.30 27.29 -13.99
CA VAL A 63 -17.07 27.33 -14.81
C VAL A 63 -16.71 28.76 -15.21
N GLU A 64 -17.66 29.56 -15.64
CA GLU A 64 -17.46 30.97 -16.00
C GLU A 64 -16.99 31.78 -14.77
N THR A 65 -17.56 31.49 -13.60
CA THR A 65 -17.09 32.08 -12.33
C THR A 65 -15.65 31.73 -12.02
N ALA A 66 -15.31 30.43 -12.10
CA ALA A 66 -13.96 29.95 -11.83
C ALA A 66 -12.94 30.58 -12.80
N LEU A 67 -13.31 30.70 -14.09
CA LEU A 67 -12.48 31.32 -15.12
C LEU A 67 -12.28 32.83 -14.86
N ALA A 68 -13.35 33.56 -14.54
CA ALA A 68 -13.27 34.98 -14.24
C ALA A 68 -12.41 35.24 -13.00
N ALA A 69 -12.68 34.52 -11.92
CA ALA A 69 -11.94 34.65 -10.68
C ALA A 69 -10.46 34.31 -10.84
N GLN A 70 -10.13 33.19 -11.52
CA GLN A 70 -8.73 32.74 -11.67
C GLN A 70 -7.85 33.71 -12.49
N ARG A 71 -8.47 34.55 -13.34
CA ARG A 71 -7.77 35.57 -14.10
C ARG A 71 -7.43 36.84 -13.30
N GLU A 72 -8.15 37.08 -12.22
CA GLU A 72 -8.00 38.29 -11.39
C GLU A 72 -7.32 38.01 -10.05
N LEU A 73 -7.17 36.72 -9.67
CA LEU A 73 -6.56 36.32 -8.41
C LEU A 73 -5.03 36.34 -8.50
N ASP A 74 -4.38 37.08 -7.59
CA ASP A 74 -2.92 37.11 -7.43
C ASP A 74 -2.42 35.92 -6.56
N LEU A 75 -3.27 35.41 -5.65
CA LEU A 75 -2.93 34.27 -4.80
C LEU A 75 -3.07 32.93 -5.55
N PRO A 76 -2.28 31.91 -5.21
CA PRO A 76 -2.35 30.60 -5.85
C PRO A 76 -3.59 29.81 -5.37
N VAL A 77 -4.73 30.11 -5.96
CA VAL A 77 -6.01 29.48 -5.58
C VAL A 77 -6.27 28.24 -6.42
N ARG A 78 -6.50 27.12 -5.76
CA ARG A 78 -6.99 25.89 -6.39
C ARG A 78 -8.51 25.82 -6.31
N MET A 79 -9.14 25.31 -7.37
CA MET A 79 -10.60 25.30 -7.50
C MET A 79 -11.08 23.90 -7.91
N GLY A 80 -12.20 23.46 -7.33
CA GLY A 80 -12.84 22.20 -7.65
C GLY A 80 -14.33 22.37 -7.90
N ILE A 81 -14.84 21.78 -9.00
CA ILE A 81 -16.24 21.87 -9.40
C ILE A 81 -16.86 20.47 -9.50
N ALA A 82 -17.99 20.25 -8.82
CA ALA A 82 -18.76 19.02 -8.94
C ALA A 82 -20.28 19.31 -8.96
N THR A 83 -21.02 18.50 -9.72
CA THR A 83 -22.49 18.59 -9.85
C THR A 83 -23.14 17.35 -9.26
N GLY A 84 -24.25 17.56 -8.54
CA GLY A 84 -25.02 16.46 -7.95
C GLY A 84 -26.16 16.94 -7.07
N GLU A 85 -26.80 16.00 -6.40
CA GLU A 85 -27.87 16.27 -5.46
C GLU A 85 -27.31 16.75 -4.11
N ALA A 86 -27.98 17.74 -3.52
CA ALA A 86 -27.69 18.24 -2.19
C ALA A 86 -28.96 18.72 -1.53
N GLU A 87 -29.03 18.56 -0.21
CA GLU A 87 -30.14 19.03 0.61
C GLU A 87 -29.78 20.38 1.23
N LEU A 88 -30.69 21.35 1.15
CA LEU A 88 -30.54 22.66 1.79
C LEU A 88 -31.19 22.62 3.18
N ARG A 89 -30.41 22.84 4.23
CA ARG A 89 -30.87 22.91 5.63
C ARG A 89 -30.29 24.14 6.32
N GLY A 90 -31.13 25.01 6.82
CA GLY A 90 -30.71 26.18 7.62
C GLY A 90 -29.77 27.14 6.87
N GLY A 91 -29.83 27.19 5.55
CA GLY A 91 -28.92 28.03 4.73
C GLY A 91 -27.60 27.39 4.34
N ASP A 92 -27.32 26.15 4.75
CA ASP A 92 -26.15 25.38 4.35
C ASP A 92 -26.58 24.16 3.50
N TYR A 93 -25.64 23.65 2.66
CA TYR A 93 -25.89 22.49 1.81
C TYR A 93 -25.26 21.24 2.41
N PHE A 94 -25.95 20.09 2.26
CA PHE A 94 -25.49 18.77 2.73
C PHE A 94 -25.65 17.73 1.62
N GLY A 95 -24.66 16.83 1.49
CA GLY A 95 -24.71 15.75 0.51
C GLY A 95 -23.31 15.31 0.03
N SER A 96 -23.24 14.14 -0.59
CA SER A 96 -21.99 13.55 -1.09
C SER A 96 -21.29 14.40 -2.16
N VAL A 97 -22.03 15.23 -2.90
CA VAL A 97 -21.46 16.13 -3.92
C VAL A 97 -20.56 17.21 -3.33
N LEU A 98 -20.82 17.68 -2.10
CA LEU A 98 -19.97 18.67 -1.44
C LEU A 98 -18.62 18.04 -1.07
N ASN A 99 -18.64 16.83 -0.50
CA ASN A 99 -17.40 16.10 -0.24
C ASN A 99 -16.63 15.88 -1.55
N ARG A 100 -17.33 15.51 -2.63
CA ARG A 100 -16.69 15.34 -3.95
C ARG A 100 -16.06 16.64 -4.43
N ALA A 101 -16.77 17.78 -4.39
CA ALA A 101 -16.21 19.08 -4.80
C ALA A 101 -14.97 19.46 -3.97
N ALA A 102 -15.02 19.26 -2.64
CA ALA A 102 -13.88 19.51 -1.76
C ALA A 102 -12.65 18.63 -2.11
N ARG A 103 -12.87 17.34 -2.40
CA ARG A 103 -11.79 16.42 -2.77
C ARG A 103 -11.25 16.66 -4.18
N VAL A 104 -12.10 17.09 -5.12
CA VAL A 104 -11.67 17.54 -6.45
C VAL A 104 -10.76 18.76 -6.31
N MET A 105 -11.14 19.76 -5.53
CA MET A 105 -10.32 20.93 -5.24
C MET A 105 -8.98 20.55 -4.59
N ALA A 106 -9.02 19.69 -3.56
CA ALA A 106 -7.82 19.27 -2.84
C ALA A 106 -6.80 18.49 -3.71
N ALA A 107 -7.26 17.85 -4.79
CA ALA A 107 -6.40 17.16 -5.74
C ALA A 107 -5.62 18.11 -6.67
N GLY A 108 -6.01 19.38 -6.75
CA GLY A 108 -5.39 20.38 -7.63
C GLY A 108 -4.26 21.17 -6.99
N HIS A 109 -3.65 22.00 -7.83
CA HIS A 109 -2.58 22.94 -7.48
C HIS A 109 -3.07 24.40 -7.56
N GLY A 110 -2.37 25.31 -6.92
CA GLY A 110 -2.66 26.74 -6.99
C GLY A 110 -2.66 27.24 -8.44
N GLY A 111 -3.74 27.92 -8.85
CA GLY A 111 -3.97 28.34 -10.23
C GLY A 111 -4.70 27.31 -11.10
N GLN A 112 -4.96 26.10 -10.58
CA GLN A 112 -5.64 25.02 -11.31
C GLN A 112 -7.13 24.97 -11.01
N VAL A 113 -7.95 24.79 -12.05
CA VAL A 113 -9.39 24.56 -11.95
C VAL A 113 -9.69 23.12 -12.40
N LEU A 114 -10.14 22.27 -11.46
CA LEU A 114 -10.50 20.88 -11.71
C LEU A 114 -12.01 20.72 -11.74
N ILE A 115 -12.48 19.86 -12.64
CA ILE A 115 -13.89 19.61 -12.88
C ILE A 115 -14.11 18.10 -12.80
N ALA A 116 -15.10 17.67 -12.01
CA ALA A 116 -15.51 16.27 -11.96
C ALA A 116 -16.32 15.87 -13.20
N ASP A 117 -16.27 14.58 -13.56
CA ASP A 117 -17.07 13.96 -14.63
C ASP A 117 -18.57 14.31 -14.55
N SER A 118 -19.12 14.34 -13.33
CA SER A 118 -20.51 14.72 -13.06
C SER A 118 -20.86 16.14 -13.53
N THR A 119 -19.87 17.00 -13.70
CA THR A 119 -20.01 18.35 -14.25
C THR A 119 -19.59 18.40 -15.72
N ALA A 120 -18.48 17.77 -16.07
CA ALA A 120 -17.91 17.80 -17.43
C ALA A 120 -18.90 17.31 -18.48
N GLY A 121 -19.62 16.24 -18.20
CA GLY A 121 -20.68 15.70 -19.09
C GLY A 121 -21.87 16.62 -19.35
N LEU A 122 -22.02 17.70 -18.55
CA LEU A 122 -23.08 18.71 -18.72
C LEU A 122 -22.60 20.00 -19.40
N LEU A 123 -21.32 20.07 -19.77
CA LEU A 123 -20.69 21.23 -20.38
C LEU A 123 -20.48 21.01 -21.88
N GLY A 124 -21.06 21.88 -22.70
CA GLY A 124 -20.81 21.91 -24.13
C GLY A 124 -19.96 23.13 -24.52
N GLY A 125 -18.93 22.92 -25.37
CA GLY A 125 -18.12 24.00 -25.93
C GLY A 125 -17.09 24.60 -24.95
N VAL A 126 -16.76 23.89 -23.88
CA VAL A 126 -15.68 24.27 -22.93
C VAL A 126 -14.46 23.39 -23.24
N ASP A 127 -13.28 24.01 -23.31
CA ASP A 127 -12.03 23.26 -23.52
C ASP A 127 -11.57 22.61 -22.19
N LEU A 128 -11.71 21.29 -22.13
CA LEU A 128 -11.38 20.46 -20.97
C LEU A 128 -10.29 19.45 -21.34
N LEU A 129 -9.19 19.47 -20.61
CA LEU A 129 -8.16 18.44 -20.67
C LEU A 129 -8.58 17.28 -19.77
N ASP A 130 -8.78 16.10 -20.34
CA ASP A 130 -9.03 14.88 -19.56
C ASP A 130 -7.76 14.44 -18.81
N LEU A 131 -7.86 14.36 -17.51
CA LEU A 131 -6.78 13.91 -16.62
C LEU A 131 -6.98 12.46 -16.16
N GLY A 132 -8.03 11.81 -16.67
CA GLY A 132 -8.39 10.42 -16.37
C GLY A 132 -9.09 10.23 -15.02
N PRO A 133 -9.52 8.98 -14.74
CA PRO A 133 -10.12 8.61 -13.48
C PRO A 133 -9.07 8.67 -12.36
N ARG A 134 -9.43 9.29 -11.23
CA ARG A 134 -8.58 9.46 -10.06
C ARG A 134 -9.32 9.04 -8.80
N ARG A 135 -8.64 8.29 -7.91
CA ARG A 135 -9.13 8.06 -6.55
C ARG A 135 -8.95 9.34 -5.74
N LEU A 136 -10.02 9.83 -5.18
CA LEU A 136 -9.99 10.98 -4.28
C LEU A 136 -10.13 10.46 -2.84
N ARG A 137 -9.44 11.09 -1.90
CA ARG A 137 -9.52 10.70 -0.49
C ARG A 137 -10.97 10.77 0.00
N ASP A 138 -11.42 9.75 0.73
CA ASP A 138 -12.79 9.64 1.28
C ASP A 138 -13.92 9.69 0.21
N VAL A 139 -13.59 9.43 -1.06
CA VAL A 139 -14.58 9.23 -2.14
C VAL A 139 -14.47 7.79 -2.62
N SER A 140 -15.53 7.02 -2.45
CA SER A 140 -15.57 5.58 -2.66
C SER A 140 -15.35 5.15 -4.12
N VAL A 141 -15.64 6.03 -5.08
CA VAL A 141 -15.55 5.75 -6.52
C VAL A 141 -14.52 6.67 -7.15
N PRO A 142 -13.63 6.16 -8.03
CA PRO A 142 -12.77 7.03 -8.83
C PRO A 142 -13.61 8.06 -9.60
N VAL A 143 -13.16 9.30 -9.56
CA VAL A 143 -13.79 10.41 -10.27
C VAL A 143 -12.92 10.76 -11.46
N THR A 144 -13.47 10.76 -12.67
CA THR A 144 -12.73 11.27 -13.81
C THR A 144 -12.62 12.78 -13.68
N LEU A 145 -11.36 13.26 -13.65
CA LEU A 145 -11.06 14.66 -13.46
C LEU A 145 -10.67 15.31 -14.78
N PHE A 146 -11.17 16.52 -14.98
CA PHE A 146 -10.86 17.35 -16.12
C PHE A 146 -10.25 18.66 -15.64
N GLN A 147 -9.24 19.15 -16.36
CA GLN A 147 -8.68 20.48 -16.13
C GLN A 147 -9.29 21.47 -17.09
N LEU A 148 -9.80 22.59 -16.59
CA LEU A 148 -10.25 23.70 -17.42
C LEU A 148 -9.06 24.37 -18.11
N ARG A 149 -9.12 24.49 -19.44
CA ARG A 149 -8.17 25.24 -20.25
C ARG A 149 -8.84 26.46 -20.86
N ALA A 150 -8.21 27.60 -20.73
CA ALA A 150 -8.64 28.82 -21.38
C ALA A 150 -7.47 29.79 -21.57
N PRO A 151 -7.54 30.72 -22.55
CA PRO A 151 -6.52 31.76 -22.70
C PRO A 151 -6.38 32.58 -21.41
N GLY A 152 -5.15 32.76 -20.97
CA GLY A 152 -4.81 33.47 -19.72
C GLY A 152 -4.78 32.61 -18.45
N LEU A 153 -5.08 31.29 -18.53
CA LEU A 153 -4.84 30.36 -17.44
C LEU A 153 -3.54 29.58 -17.66
N ARG A 154 -2.91 29.19 -16.58
CA ARG A 154 -1.81 28.23 -16.59
C ARG A 154 -2.32 26.87 -17.07
N THR A 155 -1.60 26.20 -17.96
CA THR A 155 -2.01 24.92 -18.57
C THR A 155 -1.20 23.73 -18.07
N GLU A 156 0.04 23.95 -17.62
CA GLU A 156 0.92 22.90 -17.14
C GLU A 156 1.01 22.92 -15.61
N PHE A 157 0.68 21.81 -14.99
CA PHE A 157 0.72 21.62 -13.55
C PHE A 157 1.44 20.30 -13.23
N PRO A 158 2.02 20.19 -12.03
CA PRO A 158 2.49 18.89 -11.53
C PRO A 158 1.36 17.85 -11.53
N PRO A 159 1.68 16.54 -11.42
CA PRO A 159 0.68 15.51 -11.25
C PRO A 159 -0.31 15.81 -10.12
N LEU A 160 -1.56 15.42 -10.31
CA LEU A 160 -2.63 15.67 -9.32
C LEU A 160 -2.26 15.04 -7.96
N ARG A 161 -2.65 15.69 -6.88
CA ARG A 161 -2.49 15.21 -5.50
C ARG A 161 -3.57 14.17 -5.16
N THR A 162 -3.53 13.03 -5.83
CA THR A 162 -4.47 11.94 -5.63
C THR A 162 -3.75 10.71 -5.08
N PRO A 163 -4.41 9.83 -4.32
CA PRO A 163 -3.83 8.57 -3.85
C PRO A 163 -3.32 7.66 -4.98
N ASP A 164 -3.78 7.87 -6.22
CA ASP A 164 -3.36 7.11 -7.40
C ASP A 164 -2.03 7.57 -8.03
N THR A 165 -1.48 8.69 -7.56
CA THR A 165 -0.18 9.18 -8.02
C THR A 165 0.94 8.54 -7.21
N GLY A 166 1.32 7.34 -7.60
CA GLY A 166 2.46 6.62 -7.10
C GLY A 166 2.07 5.31 -6.39
N GLY A 167 2.21 4.18 -7.09
CA GLY A 167 2.33 2.89 -6.42
C GLY A 167 3.47 2.96 -5.41
N GLY A 168 3.32 2.38 -4.21
CA GLY A 168 4.34 2.40 -3.17
C GLY A 168 3.73 2.36 -1.77
N ASN A 169 4.62 2.26 -0.77
CA ASN A 169 4.23 2.25 0.65
C ASN A 169 4.76 3.46 1.43
N LEU A 170 5.24 4.49 0.73
CA LEU A 170 5.73 5.70 1.36
C LEU A 170 4.62 6.39 2.14
N ARG A 171 4.86 6.65 3.41
CA ARG A 171 3.97 7.42 4.29
C ARG A 171 4.51 8.83 4.45
N SER A 172 3.64 9.83 4.33
CA SER A 172 4.03 11.22 4.61
C SER A 172 4.35 11.39 6.10
N VAL A 173 5.45 12.05 6.40
CA VAL A 173 5.86 12.33 7.78
C VAL A 173 5.36 13.72 8.16
N PRO A 174 4.49 13.86 9.15
CA PRO A 174 3.78 15.12 9.42
C PRO A 174 4.65 16.23 10.06
N SER A 175 5.93 15.99 10.33
CA SER A 175 6.83 16.98 10.94
C SER A 175 7.76 17.63 9.91
N GLU A 176 8.00 18.92 10.03
CA GLU A 176 8.95 19.67 9.18
C GLU A 176 10.39 19.22 9.40
N LEU A 177 11.17 19.13 8.33
CA LEU A 177 12.60 18.79 8.37
C LEU A 177 13.42 20.07 8.53
N ILE A 178 14.02 20.30 9.71
CA ILE A 178 14.73 21.52 10.04
C ILE A 178 16.19 21.47 9.56
N GLY A 179 16.66 22.55 8.93
CA GLY A 179 18.06 22.78 8.58
C GLY A 179 18.62 21.84 7.50
N ARG A 180 17.76 21.18 6.68
CA ARG A 180 18.18 20.17 5.69
C ARG A 180 17.70 20.44 4.26
N HIS A 181 17.16 21.62 4.00
CA HIS A 181 16.57 21.89 2.69
C HIS A 181 17.58 21.75 1.54
N THR A 182 18.81 22.22 1.74
CA THR A 182 19.90 22.06 0.76
C THR A 182 20.25 20.60 0.53
N ASP A 183 20.38 19.81 1.62
CA ASP A 183 20.66 18.37 1.53
C ASP A 183 19.59 17.63 0.71
N VAL A 184 18.31 17.97 0.90
CA VAL A 184 17.19 17.36 0.16
C VAL A 184 17.30 17.66 -1.34
N VAL A 185 17.55 18.89 -1.72
CA VAL A 185 17.66 19.29 -3.14
C VAL A 185 18.87 18.63 -3.81
N GLU A 186 20.02 18.60 -3.14
CA GLU A 186 21.24 17.98 -3.67
C GLU A 186 21.10 16.48 -3.82
N LEU A 187 20.51 15.80 -2.83
CA LEU A 187 20.23 14.36 -2.86
C LEU A 187 19.24 14.01 -3.97
N ALA A 188 18.15 14.76 -4.13
CA ALA A 188 17.21 14.56 -5.21
C ALA A 188 17.88 14.67 -6.58
N SER A 189 18.78 15.66 -6.77
CA SER A 189 19.56 15.80 -7.99
C SER A 189 20.51 14.60 -8.21
N MET A 190 21.13 14.11 -7.14
CA MET A 190 22.02 12.94 -7.19
C MET A 190 21.28 11.66 -7.58
N ILE A 191 20.11 11.39 -7.00
CA ILE A 191 19.30 10.19 -7.27
C ILE A 191 18.82 10.19 -8.74
N ARG A 192 18.55 11.35 -9.34
CA ARG A 192 18.22 11.42 -10.79
C ARG A 192 19.36 10.93 -11.67
N THR A 193 20.59 11.14 -11.27
CA THR A 193 21.79 10.81 -12.07
C THR A 193 22.46 9.51 -11.66
N ARG A 194 22.34 9.08 -10.41
CA ARG A 194 22.96 7.89 -9.86
C ARG A 194 21.90 6.82 -9.56
N ARG A 195 22.29 5.57 -9.70
CA ARG A 195 21.38 4.43 -9.47
C ARG A 195 21.35 3.95 -8.03
N LEU A 196 22.43 4.17 -7.29
CA LEU A 196 22.57 3.82 -5.88
C LEU A 196 23.17 5.00 -5.11
N VAL A 197 22.44 5.48 -4.12
CA VAL A 197 22.91 6.48 -3.16
C VAL A 197 22.75 5.92 -1.76
N THR A 198 23.79 5.95 -0.95
CA THR A 198 23.77 5.47 0.43
C THR A 198 24.00 6.63 1.39
N LEU A 199 23.00 6.93 2.21
CA LEU A 199 23.12 7.89 3.30
C LEU A 199 23.86 7.25 4.45
N THR A 200 25.08 7.74 4.73
CA THR A 200 25.91 7.20 5.79
C THR A 200 25.99 8.16 6.98
N GLY A 201 26.20 7.64 8.18
CA GLY A 201 26.38 8.46 9.38
C GLY A 201 25.92 7.77 10.67
N VAL A 202 26.19 8.43 11.78
CA VAL A 202 25.86 7.87 13.12
C VAL A 202 24.37 7.71 13.33
N GLY A 203 23.97 6.84 14.27
CA GLY A 203 22.59 6.70 14.71
C GLY A 203 22.03 8.06 15.18
N GLY A 204 20.76 8.32 14.96
CA GLY A 204 20.10 9.55 15.42
C GLY A 204 20.49 10.85 14.72
N VAL A 205 21.32 10.78 13.66
CA VAL A 205 21.70 11.98 12.85
C VAL A 205 20.60 12.40 11.88
N GLY A 206 19.55 11.57 11.70
CA GLY A 206 18.41 11.86 10.85
C GLY A 206 18.47 11.25 9.45
N LYS A 207 19.25 10.18 9.21
CA LYS A 207 19.36 9.49 7.90
C LYS A 207 17.98 9.08 7.36
N THR A 208 17.23 8.31 8.12
CA THR A 208 15.88 7.85 7.77
C THR A 208 14.94 9.01 7.45
N ARG A 209 14.94 10.05 8.31
CA ARG A 209 14.09 11.23 8.10
C ARG A 209 14.42 11.97 6.82
N LEU A 210 15.73 12.13 6.52
CA LEU A 210 16.21 12.76 5.30
C LEU A 210 15.87 11.89 4.06
N ALA A 211 16.03 10.56 4.15
CA ALA A 211 15.69 9.64 3.07
C ALA A 211 14.19 9.70 2.71
N LEU A 212 13.32 9.69 3.72
CA LEU A 212 11.86 9.77 3.51
C LEU A 212 11.44 11.12 2.91
N GLU A 213 12.03 12.23 3.37
CA GLU A 213 11.75 13.56 2.81
C GLU A 213 12.15 13.67 1.33
N VAL A 214 13.35 13.18 0.99
CA VAL A 214 13.82 13.11 -0.41
C VAL A 214 12.91 12.22 -1.24
N ALA A 215 12.53 11.07 -0.71
CA ALA A 215 11.63 10.13 -1.38
C ALA A 215 10.24 10.74 -1.63
N GLU A 216 9.70 11.51 -0.68
CA GLU A 216 8.42 12.21 -0.81
C GLU A 216 8.51 13.30 -1.89
N GLN A 217 9.56 14.11 -1.87
CA GLN A 217 9.77 15.16 -2.88
C GLN A 217 9.94 14.60 -4.29
N MET A 218 10.53 13.41 -4.42
CA MET A 218 10.79 12.77 -5.71
C MET A 218 9.67 11.81 -6.15
N SER A 219 8.59 11.68 -5.40
CA SER A 219 7.53 10.69 -5.69
C SER A 219 6.93 10.84 -7.11
N SER A 220 6.86 12.06 -7.63
CA SER A 220 6.41 12.35 -8.99
C SER A 220 7.38 11.88 -10.09
N ASP A 221 8.67 11.68 -9.78
CA ASP A 221 9.68 11.22 -10.73
C ASP A 221 9.59 9.69 -10.95
N PHE A 222 8.85 8.97 -10.09
CA PHE A 222 8.74 7.51 -10.09
C PHE A 222 7.29 7.04 -10.23
N PRO A 223 6.78 6.94 -11.46
CA PRO A 223 5.37 6.56 -11.72
C PRO A 223 5.02 5.14 -11.27
N ASP A 224 5.99 4.21 -11.18
CA ASP A 224 5.79 2.86 -10.62
C ASP A 224 5.94 2.82 -9.09
N GLY A 225 6.11 3.99 -8.45
CA GLY A 225 6.04 4.18 -7.00
C GLY A 225 7.38 4.26 -6.28
N VAL A 226 7.25 4.70 -5.01
CA VAL A 226 8.33 4.74 -4.02
C VAL A 226 8.08 3.66 -2.98
N TRP A 227 9.05 2.78 -2.78
CA TRP A 227 8.93 1.63 -1.89
C TRP A 227 9.97 1.71 -0.78
N VAL A 228 9.51 1.69 0.47
CA VAL A 228 10.35 1.77 1.67
C VAL A 228 10.42 0.39 2.32
N PHE A 229 11.63 -0.07 2.59
CA PHE A 229 11.93 -1.33 3.27
C PHE A 229 12.61 -1.02 4.60
N GLU A 230 11.86 -1.13 5.69
CA GLU A 230 12.37 -0.95 7.05
C GLU A 230 13.05 -2.24 7.50
N LEU A 231 14.36 -2.34 7.32
CA LEU A 231 15.12 -3.55 7.64
C LEU A 231 15.41 -3.71 9.14
N ALA A 232 15.15 -2.70 9.94
CA ALA A 232 15.39 -2.71 11.38
C ALA A 232 14.80 -3.92 12.12
N ALA A 233 13.64 -4.40 11.66
CA ALA A 233 12.96 -5.57 12.25
C ALA A 233 13.46 -6.93 11.74
N VAL A 234 14.42 -6.95 10.81
CA VAL A 234 14.96 -8.18 10.20
C VAL A 234 16.18 -8.63 10.97
N ASN A 235 16.04 -9.56 11.88
CA ASN A 235 17.15 -10.02 12.74
C ASN A 235 18.08 -11.03 12.06
N ASP A 236 17.58 -11.78 11.07
CA ASP A 236 18.36 -12.72 10.28
C ASP A 236 18.69 -12.10 8.91
N ALA A 237 19.99 -12.00 8.61
CA ALA A 237 20.45 -11.50 7.32
C ALA A 237 19.91 -12.32 6.13
N ALA A 238 19.68 -13.63 6.30
CA ALA A 238 19.11 -14.48 5.26
C ALA A 238 17.66 -14.13 4.92
N ALA A 239 16.92 -13.52 5.84
CA ALA A 239 15.52 -13.13 5.66
C ALA A 239 15.34 -11.77 4.95
N VAL A 240 16.40 -11.05 4.60
CA VAL A 240 16.31 -9.75 3.91
C VAL A 240 15.58 -9.84 2.58
N PRO A 241 15.88 -10.80 1.68
CA PRO A 241 15.12 -10.93 0.44
C PRO A 241 13.64 -11.19 0.67
N ASP A 242 13.29 -12.02 1.66
CA ASP A 242 11.90 -12.33 1.97
C ASP A 242 11.15 -11.11 2.52
N ALA A 243 11.79 -10.32 3.38
CA ALA A 243 11.22 -9.08 3.89
C ALA A 243 10.95 -8.05 2.77
N VAL A 244 11.87 -7.91 1.82
CA VAL A 244 11.71 -7.03 0.65
C VAL A 244 10.64 -7.57 -0.30
N ALA A 245 10.63 -8.88 -0.54
CA ALA A 245 9.62 -9.55 -1.35
C ALA A 245 8.21 -9.34 -0.79
N ALA A 246 8.05 -9.46 0.53
CA ALA A 246 6.79 -9.23 1.22
C ALA A 246 6.22 -7.83 0.98
N VAL A 247 7.07 -6.80 1.10
CA VAL A 247 6.67 -5.41 0.87
C VAL A 247 6.30 -5.18 -0.59
N LEU A 248 7.03 -5.79 -1.53
CA LEU A 248 6.77 -5.68 -2.97
C LEU A 248 5.62 -6.59 -3.44
N GLY A 249 5.14 -7.51 -2.60
CA GLY A 249 4.20 -8.56 -2.99
C GLY A 249 4.81 -9.55 -3.97
N VAL A 250 6.11 -9.81 -3.90
CA VAL A 250 6.83 -10.73 -4.78
C VAL A 250 6.97 -12.08 -4.09
N THR A 251 6.83 -13.15 -4.86
CA THR A 251 7.01 -14.52 -4.41
C THR A 251 8.10 -15.20 -5.22
N GLN A 252 8.75 -16.19 -4.62
CA GLN A 252 9.86 -16.88 -5.25
C GLN A 252 9.41 -17.65 -6.50
N GLN A 253 10.04 -17.37 -7.63
CA GLN A 253 9.77 -18.04 -8.89
C GLN A 253 10.47 -19.41 -8.96
N PRO A 254 9.90 -20.40 -9.66
CA PRO A 254 10.51 -21.73 -9.79
C PRO A 254 11.92 -21.66 -10.37
N GLY A 255 12.84 -22.34 -9.72
CA GLY A 255 14.25 -22.40 -10.17
C GLY A 255 15.06 -21.12 -9.97
N LYS A 256 14.50 -20.12 -9.28
CA LYS A 256 15.20 -18.86 -8.94
C LYS A 256 15.29 -18.67 -7.44
N SER A 257 16.31 -17.96 -7.00
CA SER A 257 16.36 -17.46 -5.62
C SER A 257 15.29 -16.37 -5.40
N MET A 258 14.98 -16.04 -4.15
CA MET A 258 14.10 -14.93 -3.83
C MET A 258 14.67 -13.59 -4.37
N SER A 259 15.96 -13.37 -4.24
CA SER A 259 16.64 -12.19 -4.79
C SER A 259 16.49 -12.07 -6.31
N ASP A 260 16.63 -13.18 -7.05
CA ASP A 260 16.45 -13.19 -8.51
C ASP A 260 14.99 -12.94 -8.90
N SER A 261 14.04 -13.42 -8.09
CA SER A 261 12.61 -13.22 -8.30
C SER A 261 12.22 -11.77 -8.13
N ILE A 262 12.75 -11.10 -7.09
CA ILE A 262 12.61 -9.66 -6.86
C ILE A 262 13.21 -8.87 -8.03
N ALA A 263 14.45 -9.19 -8.39
CA ALA A 263 15.16 -8.51 -9.47
C ALA A 263 14.41 -8.60 -10.81
N THR A 264 13.88 -9.78 -11.12
CA THR A 264 13.06 -10.00 -12.33
C THR A 264 11.75 -9.20 -12.29
N THR A 265 11.09 -9.10 -11.12
CA THR A 265 9.85 -8.35 -10.96
C THR A 265 10.05 -6.84 -11.11
N LEU A 266 11.23 -6.35 -10.76
CA LEU A 266 11.61 -4.93 -10.85
C LEU A 266 12.16 -4.54 -12.23
N GLU A 267 12.39 -5.47 -13.13
CA GLU A 267 12.88 -5.20 -14.49
C GLU A 267 11.91 -4.26 -15.24
N GLY A 268 12.45 -3.20 -15.85
CA GLY A 268 11.69 -2.23 -16.62
C GLY A 268 10.78 -1.29 -15.80
N ARG A 269 10.84 -1.33 -14.46
CA ARG A 269 10.08 -0.45 -13.56
C ARG A 269 10.85 0.82 -13.27
N LEU A 270 10.15 1.96 -13.29
CA LEU A 270 10.70 3.24 -12.85
C LEU A 270 10.31 3.47 -11.39
N ARG A 271 11.06 2.87 -10.47
CA ARG A 271 10.81 2.86 -9.02
C ARG A 271 11.96 3.47 -8.25
N LEU A 272 11.63 4.11 -7.13
CA LEU A 272 12.58 4.42 -6.07
C LEU A 272 12.41 3.40 -4.93
N LEU A 273 13.50 2.71 -4.61
CA LEU A 273 13.57 1.75 -3.52
C LEU A 273 14.37 2.37 -2.38
N VAL A 274 13.75 2.52 -1.22
CA VAL A 274 14.40 3.06 -0.02
C VAL A 274 14.65 1.89 0.93
N PHE A 275 15.94 1.55 1.13
CA PHE A 275 16.37 0.53 2.09
C PHE A 275 16.82 1.24 3.37
N ASP A 276 16.00 1.17 4.40
CA ASP A 276 16.31 1.85 5.66
C ASP A 276 16.91 0.89 6.69
N ASN A 277 17.94 1.39 7.38
CA ASN A 277 18.65 0.69 8.47
C ASN A 277 19.36 -0.60 8.02
N CYS A 278 20.23 -0.50 6.99
CA CYS A 278 20.96 -1.66 6.45
C CYS A 278 22.10 -2.17 7.35
N GLU A 279 22.51 -1.44 8.38
CA GLU A 279 23.78 -1.67 9.11
C GLU A 279 23.93 -3.03 9.77
N HIS A 280 22.86 -3.67 10.21
CA HIS A 280 22.91 -4.99 10.87
C HIS A 280 22.73 -6.17 9.90
N VAL A 281 22.32 -5.91 8.66
CA VAL A 281 22.12 -6.91 7.60
C VAL A 281 22.86 -6.54 6.31
N LEU A 282 24.00 -5.85 6.44
CA LEU A 282 24.70 -5.14 5.38
C LEU A 282 24.98 -6.03 4.17
N ASP A 283 25.60 -7.21 4.37
CA ASP A 283 25.99 -8.09 3.28
C ASP A 283 24.79 -8.62 2.48
N SER A 284 23.70 -8.95 3.17
CA SER A 284 22.48 -9.46 2.54
C SER A 284 21.74 -8.36 1.79
N ALA A 285 21.63 -7.17 2.38
CA ALA A 285 21.07 -6.00 1.71
C ALA A 285 21.89 -5.61 0.48
N ALA A 286 23.23 -5.61 0.59
CA ALA A 286 24.13 -5.32 -0.52
C ALA A 286 23.96 -6.34 -1.66
N SER A 287 23.94 -7.64 -1.36
CA SER A 287 23.77 -8.71 -2.34
C SER A 287 22.43 -8.59 -3.07
N LEU A 288 21.34 -8.29 -2.36
CA LEU A 288 20.02 -8.07 -2.95
C LEU A 288 20.00 -6.83 -3.85
N ILE A 289 20.53 -5.70 -3.38
CA ILE A 289 20.60 -4.45 -4.15
C ILE A 289 21.44 -4.65 -5.41
N GLU A 290 22.55 -5.38 -5.33
CA GLU A 290 23.39 -5.71 -6.49
C GLU A 290 22.58 -6.51 -7.54
N ALA A 291 21.86 -7.56 -7.12
CA ALA A 291 20.99 -8.34 -8.00
C ALA A 291 19.91 -7.49 -8.68
N ILE A 292 19.26 -6.59 -7.94
CA ILE A 292 18.27 -5.66 -8.48
C ILE A 292 18.90 -4.72 -9.53
N LEU A 293 20.03 -4.11 -9.20
CA LEU A 293 20.72 -3.17 -10.09
C LEU A 293 21.33 -3.84 -11.32
N ALA A 294 21.69 -5.12 -11.25
CA ALA A 294 22.14 -5.90 -12.40
C ALA A 294 21.02 -6.17 -13.40
N SER A 295 19.79 -6.39 -12.91
CA SER A 295 18.62 -6.74 -13.73
C SER A 295 17.84 -5.54 -14.25
N SER A 296 17.92 -4.37 -13.60
CA SER A 296 17.16 -3.19 -13.97
C SER A 296 18.06 -1.96 -14.18
N THR A 297 17.82 -1.24 -15.28
CA THR A 297 18.50 0.04 -15.57
C THR A 297 17.71 1.25 -15.09
N THR A 298 16.43 1.09 -14.78
CA THR A 298 15.48 2.16 -14.46
C THR A 298 15.26 2.34 -12.97
N VAL A 299 15.45 1.29 -12.16
CA VAL A 299 15.33 1.35 -10.70
C VAL A 299 16.42 2.26 -10.11
N ARG A 300 16.02 3.04 -9.11
CA ARG A 300 16.92 3.83 -8.26
C ARG A 300 16.84 3.32 -6.83
N VAL A 301 17.96 3.30 -6.14
CA VAL A 301 18.07 2.83 -4.76
C VAL A 301 18.63 3.95 -3.89
N LEU A 302 17.93 4.21 -2.79
CA LEU A 302 18.37 5.07 -1.70
C LEU A 302 18.50 4.21 -0.44
N ALA A 303 19.69 4.03 0.06
CA ALA A 303 19.94 3.24 1.26
C ALA A 303 20.32 4.13 2.44
N THR A 304 19.98 3.72 3.66
CA THR A 304 20.51 4.31 4.90
C THR A 304 21.29 3.25 5.66
N SER A 305 22.46 3.63 6.13
CA SER A 305 23.34 2.74 6.90
C SER A 305 24.31 3.54 7.78
N ARG A 306 24.99 2.89 8.70
CA ARG A 306 26.12 3.51 9.44
C ARG A 306 27.38 3.57 8.59
N GLU A 307 27.55 2.66 7.66
CA GLU A 307 28.68 2.54 6.74
C GLU A 307 28.19 2.24 5.31
N GLY A 308 29.06 2.31 4.31
CA GLY A 308 28.72 2.00 2.93
C GLY A 308 28.41 0.53 2.71
N LEU A 309 27.60 0.23 1.70
CA LEU A 309 27.27 -1.12 1.26
C LEU A 309 28.43 -1.80 0.49
N VAL A 310 29.48 -1.03 0.13
CA VAL A 310 30.67 -1.47 -0.61
C VAL A 310 30.33 -2.06 -1.98
N LEU A 311 29.33 -1.48 -2.65
CA LEU A 311 28.89 -1.90 -3.97
C LEU A 311 29.51 -1.05 -5.09
N ARG A 312 29.62 -1.67 -6.26
CA ARG A 312 30.10 -0.98 -7.46
C ARG A 312 29.10 0.13 -7.83
N ASP A 313 29.62 1.31 -8.17
CA ASP A 313 28.84 2.50 -8.51
C ASP A 313 28.01 3.08 -7.34
N GLU A 314 28.25 2.66 -6.10
CA GLU A 314 27.66 3.27 -4.91
C GLU A 314 28.15 4.70 -4.75
N GLN A 315 27.22 5.63 -4.57
CA GLN A 315 27.50 7.01 -4.19
C GLN A 315 27.20 7.20 -2.71
N MET A 316 28.21 7.31 -1.90
CA MET A 316 28.04 7.62 -0.48
C MET A 316 27.73 9.09 -0.26
N TRP A 317 26.76 9.36 0.62
CA TRP A 317 26.42 10.68 1.12
C TRP A 317 26.50 10.68 2.64
N PRO A 318 27.56 11.29 3.21
CA PRO A 318 27.68 11.36 4.68
C PRO A 318 26.72 12.42 5.23
N VAL A 319 25.73 11.97 6.00
CA VAL A 319 24.82 12.85 6.72
C VAL A 319 25.54 13.42 7.93
N ARG A 320 25.73 14.74 7.95
CA ARG A 320 26.41 15.45 9.04
C ARG A 320 25.43 15.78 10.14
N SER A 321 25.93 16.07 11.36
CA SER A 321 25.12 16.69 12.41
C SER A 321 24.54 18.03 11.92
N LEU A 322 23.47 18.52 12.54
CA LEU A 322 22.96 19.87 12.27
C LEU A 322 24.02 20.91 12.60
N ASP A 323 24.06 21.97 11.81
CA ASP A 323 24.80 23.17 12.21
C ASP A 323 24.18 23.76 13.49
N ILE A 324 24.90 24.68 14.11
CA ILE A 324 24.49 25.17 15.41
C ILE A 324 23.19 25.97 15.40
N ASP A 325 22.88 26.65 14.28
CA ASP A 325 21.69 27.46 14.17
C ASP A 325 20.48 26.56 13.95
N ALA A 326 20.54 25.60 13.02
CA ALA A 326 19.50 24.56 12.85
C ALA A 326 19.30 23.69 14.10
N ALA A 327 20.37 23.42 14.84
CA ALA A 327 20.27 22.67 16.12
C ALA A 327 19.51 23.47 17.20
N VAL A 328 19.73 24.80 17.27
CA VAL A 328 19.00 25.71 18.17
C VAL A 328 17.54 25.81 17.74
N ASP A 329 17.28 25.97 16.43
CA ASP A 329 15.91 25.99 15.90
C ASP A 329 15.13 24.71 16.23
N LEU A 330 15.78 23.55 16.05
CA LEU A 330 15.18 22.26 16.42
C LEU A 330 14.88 22.20 17.94
N PHE A 331 15.83 22.56 18.78
CA PHE A 331 15.66 22.57 20.23
C PHE A 331 14.49 23.47 20.64
N THR A 332 14.49 24.70 20.14
CA THR A 332 13.48 25.73 20.47
C THR A 332 12.09 25.30 20.01
N GLN A 333 11.95 24.79 18.78
CA GLN A 333 10.68 24.30 18.27
C GLN A 333 10.16 23.11 19.10
N ARG A 334 11.01 22.13 19.43
CA ARG A 334 10.61 20.96 20.24
C ARG A 334 10.28 21.35 21.68
N ALA A 335 11.05 22.24 22.27
CA ALA A 335 10.78 22.78 23.61
C ALA A 335 9.45 23.55 23.66
N HIS A 336 9.17 24.37 22.64
CA HIS A 336 7.90 25.09 22.53
C HIS A 336 6.70 24.16 22.38
N ASN A 337 6.83 23.04 21.66
CA ASN A 337 5.77 22.04 21.54
C ASN A 337 5.41 21.39 22.89
N VAL A 338 6.38 21.27 23.80
CA VAL A 338 6.20 20.66 25.12
C VAL A 338 5.78 21.70 26.17
N ALA A 339 6.29 22.92 26.07
CA ALA A 339 6.02 24.02 26.99
C ALA A 339 5.72 25.34 26.22
N PRO A 340 4.51 25.50 25.66
CA PRO A 340 4.16 26.63 24.78
C PRO A 340 4.24 28.02 25.44
N THR A 341 4.17 28.07 26.78
CA THR A 341 4.19 29.32 27.55
C THR A 341 5.60 29.75 27.96
N LEU A 342 6.60 28.90 27.72
CA LEU A 342 7.98 29.21 28.08
C LEU A 342 8.63 30.06 26.98
N ALA A 343 8.98 31.30 27.30
CA ALA A 343 9.80 32.13 26.43
C ALA A 343 11.24 31.62 26.51
N LEU A 344 11.67 30.86 25.49
CA LEU A 344 13.06 30.46 25.31
C LEU A 344 13.71 31.48 24.38
N ASP A 345 14.66 32.24 24.88
CA ASP A 345 15.57 33.00 24.02
C ASP A 345 16.57 32.01 23.38
N ASP A 346 16.97 32.29 22.09
CA ASP A 346 18.09 31.63 21.37
C ASP A 346 19.42 31.87 22.08
N GLY A 347 19.39 31.91 23.41
CA GLY A 347 20.46 32.35 24.28
C GLY A 347 21.69 31.44 24.25
N PRO A 348 22.80 31.94 24.80
CA PRO A 348 24.08 31.21 24.81
C PRO A 348 23.98 29.85 25.48
N VAL A 349 23.02 29.66 26.38
CA VAL A 349 22.80 28.38 27.11
C VAL A 349 22.22 27.30 26.20
N VAL A 350 21.22 27.65 25.36
CA VAL A 350 20.64 26.71 24.38
C VAL A 350 21.71 26.30 23.36
N ARG A 351 22.50 27.27 22.87
CA ARG A 351 23.62 26.99 21.97
C ARG A 351 24.67 26.06 22.61
N ASP A 352 24.92 26.21 23.89
CA ASP A 352 25.86 25.37 24.62
C ASP A 352 25.33 23.95 24.80
N VAL A 353 24.06 23.79 25.12
CA VAL A 353 23.38 22.50 25.16
C VAL A 353 23.46 21.81 23.77
N CYS A 354 23.12 22.49 22.68
CA CYS A 354 23.18 21.93 21.33
C CYS A 354 24.61 21.53 20.90
N ARG A 355 25.64 22.31 21.27
CA ARG A 355 27.05 21.94 21.03
C ARG A 355 27.46 20.70 21.80
N ARG A 356 27.07 20.56 23.07
CA ARG A 356 27.36 19.38 23.90
C ARG A 356 26.69 18.12 23.39
N LEU A 357 25.56 18.27 22.68
CA LEU A 357 24.84 17.18 22.03
C LEU A 357 25.35 16.95 20.58
N ASP A 358 26.52 17.50 20.22
CA ASP A 358 27.16 17.38 18.88
C ASP A 358 26.24 17.74 17.69
N GLY A 359 25.17 18.52 17.91
CA GLY A 359 24.17 18.83 16.87
C GLY A 359 23.38 17.59 16.40
N LEU A 360 23.31 16.53 17.21
CA LEU A 360 22.59 15.29 16.87
C LEU A 360 21.07 15.50 17.08
N PRO A 361 20.23 15.44 16.04
CA PRO A 361 18.80 15.72 16.14
C PRO A 361 18.09 14.95 17.26
N LEU A 362 18.28 13.62 17.33
CA LEU A 362 17.62 12.80 18.34
C LEU A 362 18.06 13.17 19.77
N ALA A 363 19.34 13.48 19.98
CA ALA A 363 19.84 13.91 21.28
C ALA A 363 19.25 15.27 21.68
N ILE A 364 19.10 16.18 20.71
CA ILE A 364 18.48 17.49 20.89
C ILE A 364 17.00 17.36 21.26
N GLU A 365 16.25 16.52 20.54
CA GLU A 365 14.82 16.25 20.82
C GLU A 365 14.60 15.66 22.22
N LEU A 366 15.45 14.71 22.61
CA LEU A 366 15.43 14.12 23.95
C LEU A 366 15.71 15.16 25.06
N ALA A 367 16.67 16.06 24.83
CA ALA A 367 16.99 17.15 25.76
C ALA A 367 15.87 18.19 25.82
N ALA A 368 15.36 18.63 24.66
CA ALA A 368 14.27 19.59 24.58
C ALA A 368 12.97 19.10 25.25
N SER A 369 12.66 17.79 25.18
CA SER A 369 11.50 17.22 25.85
C SER A 369 11.54 17.35 27.38
N ARG A 370 12.73 17.61 27.97
CA ARG A 370 12.91 17.79 29.42
C ARG A 370 12.58 19.19 29.93
N ILE A 371 12.37 20.12 29.02
CA ILE A 371 11.97 21.51 29.37
C ILE A 371 10.67 21.53 30.20
N SER A 372 9.82 20.52 30.07
CA SER A 372 8.62 20.40 30.90
C SER A 372 8.89 20.18 32.39
N SER A 373 10.10 19.71 32.76
CA SER A 373 10.48 19.31 34.10
C SER A 373 11.76 19.97 34.60
N MET A 374 12.56 20.59 33.74
CA MET A 374 13.87 21.19 34.08
C MET A 374 14.09 22.48 33.27
N GLY A 375 14.79 23.46 33.89
CA GLY A 375 15.28 24.65 33.18
C GLY A 375 16.44 24.31 32.23
N VAL A 376 16.68 25.19 31.21
CA VAL A 376 17.76 24.98 30.24
C VAL A 376 19.14 24.90 30.90
N GLU A 377 19.37 25.69 31.92
CA GLU A 377 20.60 25.67 32.73
C GLU A 377 20.79 24.34 33.46
N GLU A 378 19.71 23.77 34.01
CA GLU A 378 19.77 22.47 34.65
C GLU A 378 20.07 21.35 33.66
N ILE A 379 19.46 21.40 32.47
CA ILE A 379 19.76 20.44 31.39
C ILE A 379 21.23 20.51 31.00
N ARG A 380 21.79 21.73 30.85
CA ARG A 380 23.21 21.95 30.55
C ARG A 380 24.09 21.34 31.62
N ASP A 381 23.80 21.60 32.91
CA ASP A 381 24.62 21.15 34.05
C ASP A 381 24.55 19.64 34.21
N HIS A 382 23.40 19.01 33.99
CA HIS A 382 23.27 17.56 33.97
C HIS A 382 24.06 16.89 32.82
N LEU A 383 24.11 17.49 31.64
CA LEU A 383 24.96 17.03 30.54
C LEU A 383 26.43 17.07 30.93
N ASP A 384 26.88 18.13 31.62
CA ASP A 384 28.26 18.27 32.09
C ASP A 384 28.73 17.17 33.06
N HIS A 385 27.89 16.80 34.01
CA HIS A 385 28.25 15.80 35.03
C HIS A 385 28.45 14.40 34.40
N ARG A 386 27.70 14.02 33.40
CA ARG A 386 27.79 12.71 32.72
C ARG A 386 28.91 12.64 31.68
N PHE A 387 29.13 13.71 30.94
CA PHE A 387 30.21 13.75 29.94
C PHE A 387 31.61 13.82 30.52
N LYS A 388 31.79 14.40 31.71
CA LYS A 388 33.11 14.42 32.45
C LYS A 388 33.59 13.03 32.86
N LEU A 389 32.72 12.05 33.04
CA LEU A 389 33.07 10.68 33.40
C LEU A 389 33.56 9.82 32.24
N LEU A 390 33.43 10.29 30.98
CA LEU A 390 33.64 9.51 29.78
C LEU A 390 34.72 10.05 28.82
N VAL A 391 35.49 11.07 29.22
CA VAL A 391 36.57 11.63 28.38
C VAL A 391 37.75 10.66 28.33
N GLY A 392 37.74 9.75 27.37
CA GLY A 392 38.83 8.76 27.26
C GLY A 392 39.02 8.06 25.91
N SER A 393 38.34 8.37 24.78
CA SER A 393 38.73 7.77 23.51
C SER A 393 38.11 8.39 22.25
N ARG A 394 38.94 8.52 21.25
CA ARG A 394 38.84 8.84 19.81
C ARG A 394 37.49 9.30 19.21
N ARG A 395 37.50 10.45 18.53
CA ARG A 395 36.37 11.24 17.97
C ARG A 395 35.27 10.54 17.15
N ALA A 396 35.47 9.38 16.59
CA ALA A 396 34.43 8.66 15.83
C ALA A 396 33.58 7.76 16.75
N LEU A 397 34.16 7.19 17.77
CA LEU A 397 33.45 6.45 18.84
C LEU A 397 32.60 7.36 19.75
N GLY A 398 32.98 8.66 19.88
CA GLY A 398 32.34 9.62 20.77
C GLY A 398 30.88 9.92 20.43
N ARG A 399 30.49 10.02 19.15
CA ARG A 399 29.13 10.40 18.76
C ARG A 399 28.10 9.29 18.98
N HIS A 400 28.44 8.02 18.76
CA HIS A 400 27.59 6.89 19.15
C HIS A 400 27.38 6.84 20.66
N GLN A 401 28.45 7.14 21.39
CA GLN A 401 28.40 7.21 22.85
C GLN A 401 27.54 8.37 23.34
N THR A 402 27.56 9.53 22.65
CA THR A 402 26.71 10.69 22.96
C THR A 402 25.24 10.36 22.83
N LEU A 403 24.82 9.72 21.73
CA LEU A 403 23.43 9.34 21.52
C LEU A 403 22.97 8.28 22.51
N ARG A 404 23.75 7.20 22.69
CA ARG A 404 23.46 6.16 23.68
C ARG A 404 23.35 6.73 25.11
N ASN A 405 24.20 7.70 25.44
CA ASN A 405 24.15 8.39 26.73
C ASN A 405 22.90 9.27 26.86
N ALA A 406 22.47 9.94 25.79
CA ALA A 406 21.23 10.72 25.77
C ALA A 406 19.99 9.84 25.96
N VAL A 407 19.94 8.70 25.27
CA VAL A 407 18.88 7.69 25.47
C VAL A 407 18.93 7.12 26.89
N ALA A 408 20.10 6.72 27.38
CA ALA A 408 20.30 6.21 28.74
C ALA A 408 19.88 7.24 29.80
N TRP A 409 20.24 8.50 29.60
CA TRP A 409 19.81 9.58 30.52
C TRP A 409 18.29 9.73 30.53
N SER A 410 17.65 9.75 29.35
CA SER A 410 16.20 9.82 29.26
C SER A 410 15.51 8.62 29.90
N TYR A 411 16.08 7.42 29.74
CA TYR A 411 15.59 6.20 30.36
C TYR A 411 15.76 6.21 31.88
N ASP A 412 16.91 6.68 32.43
CA ASP A 412 17.15 6.72 33.87
C ASP A 412 16.19 7.67 34.63
N LEU A 413 15.67 8.67 33.91
CA LEU A 413 14.65 9.60 34.45
C LEU A 413 13.24 9.02 34.44
N LEU A 414 13.03 7.84 33.89
CA LEU A 414 11.76 7.13 33.96
C LEU A 414 11.58 6.49 35.35
N ASN A 415 10.34 6.41 35.78
CA ASN A 415 9.99 5.56 36.90
C ASN A 415 10.02 4.07 36.49
N ASP A 416 9.99 3.15 37.46
CA ASP A 416 10.14 1.72 37.19
C ASP A 416 9.00 1.13 36.36
N VAL A 417 7.80 1.72 36.40
CA VAL A 417 6.65 1.27 35.59
C VAL A 417 6.83 1.69 34.11
N GLU A 418 7.24 2.94 33.92
CA GLU A 418 7.55 3.44 32.54
C GLU A 418 8.72 2.68 31.92
N LYS A 419 9.77 2.35 32.69
CA LYS A 419 10.90 1.55 32.23
C LYS A 419 10.44 0.19 31.71
N ARG A 420 9.68 -0.53 32.54
CA ARG A 420 9.15 -1.85 32.18
C ARG A 420 8.26 -1.80 30.94
N LEU A 421 7.38 -0.79 30.83
CA LEU A 421 6.54 -0.62 29.63
C LEU A 421 7.40 -0.38 28.38
N LEU A 422 8.35 0.55 28.44
CA LEU A 422 9.25 0.86 27.32
C LEU A 422 10.06 -0.37 26.89
N GLU A 423 10.63 -1.09 27.85
CA GLU A 423 11.40 -2.31 27.61
C GLU A 423 10.55 -3.38 26.91
N ARG A 424 9.33 -3.64 27.41
CA ARG A 424 8.43 -4.63 26.83
C ARG A 424 7.90 -4.22 25.46
N CYS A 425 7.69 -2.91 25.22
CA CYS A 425 7.30 -2.41 23.90
C CYS A 425 8.40 -2.57 22.83
N SER A 426 9.65 -2.89 23.19
CA SER A 426 10.73 -3.10 22.23
C SER A 426 10.54 -4.35 21.35
N VAL A 427 9.66 -5.29 21.73
CA VAL A 427 9.39 -6.51 20.98
C VAL A 427 8.52 -6.29 19.73
N PHE A 428 7.84 -5.13 19.62
CA PHE A 428 7.02 -4.83 18.47
C PHE A 428 7.84 -4.40 17.24
N GLY A 429 7.49 -4.94 16.07
CA GLY A 429 8.06 -4.55 14.78
C GLY A 429 7.06 -3.72 13.97
N GLY A 430 7.38 -2.46 13.67
CA GLY A 430 6.51 -1.62 12.85
C GLY A 430 5.38 -0.88 13.59
N GLY A 431 5.47 -0.78 14.91
CA GLY A 431 4.53 -0.07 15.76
C GLY A 431 3.39 -0.96 16.32
N PHE A 432 2.57 -0.39 17.20
CA PHE A 432 1.52 -1.09 17.92
C PHE A 432 0.39 -0.15 18.34
N ASP A 433 -0.79 -0.68 18.61
CA ASP A 433 -1.92 0.03 19.19
C ASP A 433 -1.99 -0.13 20.72
N LEU A 434 -2.90 0.60 21.37
CA LEU A 434 -3.08 0.54 22.82
C LEU A 434 -3.43 -0.89 23.28
N LYS A 435 -4.29 -1.60 22.56
CA LYS A 435 -4.68 -2.97 22.93
C LYS A 435 -3.51 -3.93 22.90
N SER A 436 -2.64 -3.81 21.90
CA SER A 436 -1.42 -4.61 21.79
C SER A 436 -0.45 -4.27 22.92
N ALA A 437 -0.29 -2.98 23.26
CA ALA A 437 0.54 -2.56 24.38
C ALA A 437 0.02 -3.13 25.72
N CYS A 438 -1.29 -3.09 25.98
CA CYS A 438 -1.89 -3.68 27.16
C CYS A 438 -1.63 -5.19 27.27
N ALA A 439 -1.81 -5.90 26.18
CA ALA A 439 -1.67 -7.37 26.15
C ALA A 439 -0.23 -7.84 26.33
N VAL A 440 0.73 -7.13 25.75
CA VAL A 440 2.15 -7.55 25.68
C VAL A 440 2.97 -6.90 26.79
N ALA A 441 2.81 -5.59 26.95
CA ALA A 441 3.67 -4.77 27.79
C ALA A 441 3.01 -4.34 29.12
N GLY A 442 1.69 -4.38 29.19
CA GLY A 442 0.95 -4.06 30.42
C GLY A 442 1.30 -5.00 31.60
N SER A 443 1.09 -4.54 32.84
CA SER A 443 1.10 -5.42 33.98
C SER A 443 -0.24 -6.15 34.10
N ASP A 444 -0.25 -7.35 34.66
CA ASP A 444 -1.45 -8.19 34.78
C ASP A 444 -2.59 -7.47 35.57
N ASP A 445 -2.27 -6.43 36.35
CA ASP A 445 -3.21 -5.63 37.14
C ASP A 445 -3.45 -4.21 36.58
N ALA A 446 -2.79 -3.81 35.45
CA ALA A 446 -2.96 -2.47 34.87
C ALA A 446 -4.19 -2.42 33.98
N ASP A 447 -5.07 -1.46 34.22
CA ASP A 447 -6.17 -1.16 33.34
C ASP A 447 -5.69 -0.44 32.04
N GLU A 448 -6.55 -0.38 31.05
CA GLU A 448 -6.27 0.25 29.76
C GLU A 448 -5.92 1.74 29.91
N TYR A 449 -6.53 2.46 30.85
CA TYR A 449 -6.28 3.87 31.10
C TYR A 449 -4.89 4.11 31.68
N THR A 450 -4.46 3.27 32.60
CA THR A 450 -3.09 3.33 33.16
C THR A 450 -2.05 3.11 32.10
N THR A 451 -2.26 2.14 31.20
CA THR A 451 -1.33 1.89 30.08
C THR A 451 -1.32 3.08 29.11
N LEU A 452 -2.47 3.68 28.82
CA LEU A 452 -2.57 4.86 27.98
C LEU A 452 -1.82 6.05 28.55
N ASP A 453 -1.98 6.34 29.86
CA ASP A 453 -1.28 7.41 30.55
C ASP A 453 0.24 7.22 30.51
N LEU A 454 0.70 5.99 30.67
CA LEU A 454 2.12 5.65 30.55
C LEU A 454 2.66 5.83 29.14
N LEU A 455 1.92 5.38 28.11
CA LEU A 455 2.28 5.60 26.72
C LEU A 455 2.34 7.09 26.38
N ASP A 456 1.35 7.87 26.84
CA ASP A 456 1.34 9.32 26.64
C ASP A 456 2.52 10.00 27.35
N SER A 457 2.88 9.53 28.56
CA SER A 457 4.09 9.97 29.25
C SER A 457 5.36 9.68 28.44
N LEU A 458 5.49 8.48 27.86
CA LEU A 458 6.64 8.10 27.03
C LEU A 458 6.69 8.90 25.72
N VAL A 459 5.53 9.23 25.14
CA VAL A 459 5.43 10.12 23.97
C VAL A 459 5.89 11.53 24.33
N ARG A 460 5.41 12.11 25.44
CA ARG A 460 5.88 13.44 25.89
C ARG A 460 7.38 13.48 26.19
N LYS A 461 7.96 12.35 26.59
CA LYS A 461 9.41 12.20 26.82
C LYS A 461 10.21 11.87 25.56
N SER A 462 9.60 11.91 24.39
CA SER A 462 10.20 11.60 23.08
C SER A 462 10.85 10.19 22.99
N LEU A 463 10.38 9.24 23.77
CA LEU A 463 10.80 7.84 23.73
C LEU A 463 9.89 6.98 22.87
N LEU A 464 8.67 7.43 22.64
CA LEU A 464 7.72 6.90 21.66
C LEU A 464 7.21 8.00 20.75
N ALA A 465 6.82 7.66 19.55
CA ALA A 465 6.05 8.52 18.66
C ALA A 465 4.60 8.00 18.59
N ALA A 466 3.62 8.91 18.47
CA ALA A 466 2.22 8.56 18.31
C ALA A 466 1.70 9.10 16.96
N ASP A 467 1.20 8.22 16.14
CA ASP A 467 0.46 8.57 14.91
C ASP A 467 -1.04 8.62 15.22
N ARG A 468 -1.57 9.84 15.32
CA ARG A 468 -2.99 10.12 15.61
C ARG A 468 -3.82 10.29 14.33
N ALA A 469 -3.19 10.27 13.16
CA ALA A 469 -3.88 10.35 11.88
C ALA A 469 -4.54 9.01 11.51
N VAL A 470 -4.11 7.92 12.14
CA VAL A 470 -4.64 6.57 11.95
C VAL A 470 -5.54 6.20 13.13
N VAL A 471 -6.63 5.50 12.85
CA VAL A 471 -7.56 4.99 13.87
C VAL A 471 -7.51 3.46 13.84
N PRO A 472 -7.18 2.80 14.96
CA PRO A 472 -6.74 3.35 16.25
C PRO A 472 -5.38 4.03 16.21
N THR A 473 -5.10 4.96 17.14
CA THR A 473 -3.79 5.60 17.31
C THR A 473 -2.69 4.55 17.40
N ARG A 474 -1.63 4.74 16.65
CA ARG A 474 -0.47 3.85 16.65
C ARG A 474 0.72 4.49 17.34
N PHE A 475 1.41 3.69 18.12
CA PHE A 475 2.66 4.06 18.77
C PHE A 475 3.82 3.37 18.07
N SER A 476 4.95 4.06 17.97
CA SER A 476 6.18 3.50 17.39
C SER A 476 7.40 3.96 18.21
N MET A 477 8.47 3.18 18.11
CA MET A 477 9.74 3.45 18.79
C MET A 477 10.81 3.64 17.75
N LEU A 478 11.64 4.68 17.91
CA LEU A 478 12.81 4.85 17.06
C LEU A 478 13.78 3.69 17.29
N GLU A 479 14.43 3.21 16.21
CA GLU A 479 15.28 2.04 16.25
C GLU A 479 16.36 2.09 17.34
N THR A 480 17.07 3.20 17.47
CA THR A 480 18.10 3.36 18.51
C THR A 480 17.55 3.25 19.95
N ILE A 481 16.28 3.67 20.15
CA ILE A 481 15.60 3.54 21.43
C ILE A 481 15.15 2.09 21.61
N ARG A 482 14.66 1.45 20.55
CA ARG A 482 14.25 0.05 20.54
C ARG A 482 15.41 -0.89 20.88
N GLU A 483 16.56 -0.74 20.19
CA GLU A 483 17.80 -1.48 20.50
C GLU A 483 18.20 -1.33 21.98
N PHE A 484 18.19 -0.10 22.50
CA PHE A 484 18.52 0.16 23.91
C PHE A 484 17.52 -0.49 24.87
N ALA A 485 16.21 -0.38 24.60
CA ALA A 485 15.15 -0.97 25.42
C ALA A 485 15.21 -2.51 25.41
N GLU A 486 15.49 -3.11 24.24
CA GLU A 486 15.65 -4.56 24.07
C GLU A 486 16.87 -5.10 24.84
N GLU A 487 18.01 -4.40 24.84
CA GLU A 487 19.15 -4.74 25.68
C GLU A 487 18.79 -4.73 27.17
N ARG A 488 17.97 -3.76 27.61
CA ARG A 488 17.48 -3.68 29.00
C ARG A 488 16.54 -4.82 29.34
N LEU A 489 15.61 -5.14 28.44
CA LEU A 489 14.68 -6.25 28.57
C LEU A 489 15.43 -7.60 28.69
N ALA A 490 16.45 -7.81 27.86
CA ALA A 490 17.30 -8.99 27.93
C ALA A 490 18.10 -9.08 29.23
N ALA A 491 18.69 -7.96 29.69
CA ALA A 491 19.39 -7.87 30.96
C ALA A 491 18.50 -8.16 32.17
N ALA A 492 17.21 -7.84 32.06
CA ALA A 492 16.20 -8.15 33.10
C ALA A 492 15.69 -9.60 33.00
N SER A 493 16.15 -10.42 32.05
CA SER A 493 15.68 -11.79 31.79
C SER A 493 14.17 -11.89 31.53
N GLN A 494 13.57 -10.85 30.95
CA GLN A 494 12.13 -10.79 30.61
C GLN A 494 11.83 -10.88 29.12
N ALA A 495 12.86 -11.01 28.28
CA ALA A 495 12.73 -10.98 26.81
C ALA A 495 11.86 -12.14 26.29
N GLU A 496 12.11 -13.37 26.76
CA GLU A 496 11.32 -14.55 26.37
C GLU A 496 9.84 -14.38 26.72
N GLN A 497 9.54 -13.97 27.96
CA GLN A 497 8.15 -13.77 28.38
C GLN A 497 7.42 -12.70 27.57
N ALA A 498 8.11 -11.59 27.24
CA ALA A 498 7.52 -10.52 26.44
C ALA A 498 7.25 -10.97 25.00
N ARG A 499 8.17 -11.72 24.41
CA ARG A 499 8.02 -12.28 23.05
C ARG A 499 6.96 -13.37 22.99
N ASP A 500 6.84 -14.23 24.01
CA ASP A 500 5.75 -15.20 24.15
C ASP A 500 4.37 -14.51 24.20
N ARG A 501 4.26 -13.45 25.01
CA ARG A 501 3.02 -12.65 25.09
C ARG A 501 2.69 -12.01 23.75
N HIS A 502 3.69 -11.49 23.05
CA HIS A 502 3.55 -10.92 21.70
C HIS A 502 3.04 -11.97 20.71
N ALA A 503 3.66 -13.13 20.63
CA ALA A 503 3.26 -14.19 19.72
C ALA A 503 1.82 -14.67 19.97
N ARG A 504 1.48 -14.96 21.24
CA ARG A 504 0.12 -15.36 21.63
C ARG A 504 -0.92 -14.27 21.39
N HIS A 505 -0.57 -13.00 21.61
CA HIS A 505 -1.46 -11.88 21.32
C HIS A 505 -1.81 -11.82 19.83
N PHE A 506 -0.80 -11.89 18.96
CA PHE A 506 -1.02 -11.84 17.52
C PHE A 506 -1.70 -13.10 16.96
N ALA A 507 -1.48 -14.28 17.56
CA ALA A 507 -2.25 -15.47 17.24
C ALA A 507 -3.74 -15.31 17.58
N ALA A 508 -4.05 -14.86 18.80
CA ALA A 508 -5.43 -14.60 19.23
C ALA A 508 -6.09 -13.49 18.40
N ARG A 509 -5.33 -12.44 18.07
CA ARG A 509 -5.82 -11.32 17.26
C ARG A 509 -6.10 -11.74 15.83
N SER A 510 -5.24 -12.54 15.21
CA SER A 510 -5.43 -13.12 13.87
C SER A 510 -6.73 -13.93 13.79
N ALA A 511 -6.99 -14.75 14.79
CA ALA A 511 -8.24 -15.52 14.86
C ALA A 511 -9.48 -14.62 15.01
N SER A 512 -9.39 -13.53 15.80
CA SER A 512 -10.52 -12.62 16.04
C SER A 512 -10.84 -11.68 14.87
N VAL A 513 -9.87 -11.39 14.02
CA VAL A 513 -10.07 -10.51 12.85
C VAL A 513 -10.97 -11.15 11.80
N ILE A 514 -11.13 -12.47 11.84
CA ILE A 514 -12.00 -13.18 10.90
C ILE A 514 -13.49 -12.78 11.04
N ASP A 515 -13.93 -12.42 12.24
CA ASP A 515 -15.29 -11.92 12.46
C ASP A 515 -15.51 -10.57 11.75
N LEU A 516 -14.45 -9.74 11.67
CA LEU A 516 -14.45 -8.50 10.93
C LEU A 516 -14.42 -8.76 9.41
N TRP A 517 -13.63 -9.75 8.98
CA TRP A 517 -13.61 -10.21 7.60
C TRP A 517 -14.99 -10.73 7.16
N ASP A 518 -15.71 -11.46 8.01
CA ASP A 518 -17.04 -12.01 7.72
C ASP A 518 -18.17 -10.97 7.97
N SER A 519 -17.91 -9.72 7.62
CA SER A 519 -18.84 -8.59 7.80
C SER A 519 -18.71 -7.57 6.66
N PRO A 520 -19.65 -6.60 6.54
CA PRO A 520 -19.51 -5.48 5.60
C PRO A 520 -18.26 -4.62 5.81
N ARG A 521 -17.61 -4.71 6.98
CA ARG A 521 -16.34 -4.01 7.32
C ARG A 521 -15.09 -4.80 6.93
N GLN A 522 -15.19 -5.69 5.99
CA GLN A 522 -14.13 -6.61 5.54
C GLN A 522 -12.81 -5.91 5.18
N SER A 523 -12.87 -4.71 4.58
CA SER A 523 -11.68 -3.92 4.25
C SER A 523 -10.82 -3.57 5.47
N GLU A 524 -11.42 -3.45 6.67
CA GLU A 524 -10.67 -3.20 7.89
C GLU A 524 -9.84 -4.41 8.34
N ALA A 525 -10.32 -5.64 8.02
CA ALA A 525 -9.53 -6.85 8.26
C ALA A 525 -8.28 -6.89 7.37
N TYR A 526 -8.40 -6.46 6.12
CA TYR A 526 -7.27 -6.35 5.20
C TYR A 526 -6.30 -5.25 5.59
N ASP A 527 -6.80 -4.09 6.00
CA ASP A 527 -5.98 -2.99 6.50
C ASP A 527 -5.22 -3.40 7.77
N TRP A 528 -5.88 -4.14 8.68
CA TRP A 528 -5.24 -4.71 9.86
C TRP A 528 -4.12 -5.69 9.48
N PHE A 529 -4.40 -6.65 8.58
CA PHE A 529 -3.41 -7.63 8.14
C PHE A 529 -2.17 -6.96 7.55
N MET A 530 -2.37 -6.01 6.63
CA MET A 530 -1.26 -5.29 5.99
C MET A 530 -0.47 -4.43 6.99
N THR A 531 -1.16 -3.86 7.96
CA THR A 531 -0.53 -3.00 9.00
C THR A 531 0.27 -3.83 10.00
N GLU A 532 -0.26 -5.00 10.40
CA GLU A 532 0.35 -5.85 11.42
C GLU A 532 1.26 -6.94 10.85
N LEU A 533 1.43 -7.03 9.54
CA LEU A 533 2.28 -8.03 8.91
C LEU A 533 3.71 -8.08 9.49
N PRO A 534 4.38 -6.95 9.83
CA PRO A 534 5.67 -6.98 10.51
C PRO A 534 5.60 -7.65 11.90
N ASN A 535 4.55 -7.39 12.67
CA ASN A 535 4.34 -8.02 13.97
C ASN A 535 3.98 -9.50 13.85
N LEU A 536 3.14 -9.85 12.86
CA LEU A 536 2.79 -11.24 12.55
C LEU A 536 4.02 -12.06 12.17
N ARG A 537 4.93 -11.48 11.38
CA ARG A 537 6.19 -12.12 10.99
C ARG A 537 7.08 -12.41 12.20
N ILE A 538 7.25 -11.42 13.10
CA ILE A 538 8.04 -11.59 14.33
C ILE A 538 7.37 -12.63 15.24
N ALA A 539 6.05 -12.57 15.39
CA ALA A 539 5.29 -13.51 16.20
C ALA A 539 5.40 -14.95 15.67
N PHE A 540 5.26 -15.13 14.35
CA PHE A 540 5.45 -16.41 13.68
C PHE A 540 6.86 -16.96 13.89
N ARG A 541 7.89 -16.14 13.59
CA ARG A 541 9.29 -16.53 13.76
C ARG A 541 9.57 -16.98 15.18
N TRP A 542 9.18 -16.17 16.15
CA TRP A 542 9.38 -16.51 17.57
C TRP A 542 8.74 -17.85 17.93
N ALA A 543 7.49 -18.06 17.54
CA ALA A 543 6.75 -19.29 17.83
C ALA A 543 7.39 -20.51 17.14
N ALA A 544 7.78 -20.39 15.86
CA ALA A 544 8.42 -21.47 15.11
C ALA A 544 9.78 -21.83 15.68
N ASP A 545 10.62 -20.85 16.02
CA ASP A 545 11.97 -21.06 16.58
C ASP A 545 11.97 -21.64 18.00
N HIS A 546 10.83 -21.56 18.74
CA HIS A 546 10.67 -22.06 20.09
C HIS A 546 9.71 -23.26 20.19
N ASP A 547 9.45 -23.95 19.09
CA ASP A 547 8.60 -25.13 19.00
C ASP A 547 7.13 -24.91 19.50
N ASP A 548 6.66 -23.64 19.58
CA ASP A 548 5.25 -23.33 19.83
C ASP A 548 4.45 -23.43 18.52
N ILE A 549 4.35 -24.67 18.03
CA ILE A 549 3.69 -24.98 16.74
C ILE A 549 2.22 -24.58 16.74
N ASP A 550 1.54 -24.62 17.90
CA ASP A 550 0.13 -24.21 17.99
C ASP A 550 -0.03 -22.72 17.68
N THR A 551 0.80 -21.86 18.27
CA THR A 551 0.79 -20.42 18.01
C THR A 551 1.21 -20.12 16.57
N ALA A 552 2.28 -20.74 16.06
CA ALA A 552 2.74 -20.56 14.69
C ALA A 552 1.67 -20.98 13.66
N ALA A 553 1.03 -22.12 13.86
CA ALA A 553 -0.02 -22.65 12.99
C ALA A 553 -1.26 -21.76 12.92
N VAL A 554 -1.69 -21.21 14.07
CA VAL A 554 -2.83 -20.27 14.11
C VAL A 554 -2.48 -18.99 13.36
N ILE A 555 -1.34 -18.37 13.62
CA ILE A 555 -0.91 -17.16 12.90
C ILE A 555 -0.88 -17.44 11.39
N THR A 556 -0.24 -18.53 10.97
CA THR A 556 -0.08 -18.88 9.56
C THR A 556 -1.41 -19.14 8.88
N THR A 557 -2.33 -19.85 9.52
CA THR A 557 -3.64 -20.17 8.96
C THR A 557 -4.45 -18.91 8.66
N PHE A 558 -4.56 -18.01 9.60
CA PHE A 558 -5.35 -16.79 9.42
C PHE A 558 -4.63 -15.74 8.55
N ALA A 559 -3.32 -15.58 8.71
CA ALA A 559 -2.52 -14.70 7.86
C ALA A 559 -2.51 -15.18 6.39
N GLY A 560 -2.41 -16.49 6.16
CA GLY A 560 -2.47 -17.09 4.83
C GLY A 560 -3.82 -16.88 4.15
N PHE A 561 -4.90 -17.03 4.89
CA PHE A 561 -6.24 -16.76 4.39
C PHE A 561 -6.42 -15.26 3.99
N LEU A 562 -6.08 -14.33 4.88
CA LEU A 562 -6.18 -12.90 4.58
C LEU A 562 -5.21 -12.48 3.46
N GLY A 563 -4.00 -13.03 3.47
CA GLY A 563 -3.01 -12.82 2.43
C GLY A 563 -3.51 -13.24 1.04
N MET A 564 -4.16 -14.39 0.93
CA MET A 564 -4.80 -14.84 -0.31
C MET A 564 -5.82 -13.80 -0.82
N CYS A 565 -6.66 -13.25 0.05
CA CYS A 565 -7.68 -12.27 -0.33
C CYS A 565 -7.10 -10.97 -0.92
N VAL A 566 -5.91 -10.56 -0.46
CA VAL A 566 -5.20 -9.34 -0.93
C VAL A 566 -4.04 -9.64 -1.88
N GLU A 567 -3.90 -10.89 -2.31
CA GLU A 567 -2.80 -11.36 -3.19
C GLU A 567 -1.40 -11.11 -2.58
N ASN A 568 -1.26 -11.30 -1.26
CA ASN A 568 0.02 -11.35 -0.56
C ASN A 568 0.30 -12.80 -0.12
N TYR A 569 1.20 -13.47 -0.80
CA TYR A 569 1.45 -14.91 -0.60
C TYR A 569 2.61 -15.21 0.37
N GLU A 570 3.12 -14.24 1.12
CA GLU A 570 4.19 -14.45 2.11
C GLU A 570 3.86 -15.56 3.13
N PRO A 571 2.63 -15.62 3.73
CA PRO A 571 2.31 -16.67 4.69
C PRO A 571 2.30 -18.09 4.12
N THR A 572 2.33 -18.25 2.79
CA THR A 572 2.47 -19.55 2.13
C THR A 572 3.82 -20.21 2.49
N SER A 573 4.89 -19.44 2.52
CA SER A 573 6.22 -19.94 2.93
C SER A 573 6.26 -20.30 4.42
N TRP A 574 5.53 -19.58 5.25
CA TRP A 574 5.41 -19.90 6.68
C TRP A 574 4.71 -21.25 6.89
N ALA A 575 3.65 -21.52 6.09
CA ALA A 575 2.98 -22.82 6.12
C ALA A 575 3.95 -23.93 5.75
N GLU A 576 4.67 -23.81 4.63
CA GLU A 576 5.63 -24.82 4.18
C GLU A 576 6.71 -25.12 5.24
N GLU A 577 7.17 -24.09 5.95
CA GLU A 577 8.21 -24.22 6.97
C GLU A 577 7.80 -25.08 8.17
N ILE A 578 6.56 -24.93 8.65
CA ILE A 578 6.09 -25.62 9.86
C ILE A 578 5.32 -26.91 9.58
N LEU A 579 5.09 -27.30 8.30
CA LEU A 579 4.29 -28.48 7.95
C LEU A 579 4.77 -29.74 8.65
N GLU A 580 6.07 -30.06 8.59
CA GLU A 580 6.62 -31.29 9.20
C GLU A 580 6.42 -31.30 10.72
N SER A 581 6.70 -30.19 11.39
CA SER A 581 6.50 -30.04 12.83
C SER A 581 5.01 -30.12 13.22
N ALA A 582 4.12 -29.51 12.41
CA ALA A 582 2.69 -29.53 12.62
C ALA A 582 2.11 -30.96 12.41
N GLU A 583 2.65 -31.72 11.46
CA GLU A 583 2.28 -33.12 11.21
C GLU A 583 2.67 -34.01 12.39
N VAL A 584 3.94 -33.89 12.86
CA VAL A 584 4.43 -34.63 14.04
C VAL A 584 3.60 -34.31 15.28
N ALA A 585 3.26 -33.02 15.48
CA ALA A 585 2.44 -32.57 16.60
C ALA A 585 0.96 -32.94 16.45
N ARG A 586 0.51 -33.42 15.31
CA ARG A 586 -0.91 -33.61 14.95
C ARG A 586 -1.72 -32.33 15.19
N ASN A 587 -1.19 -31.22 14.72
CA ASN A 587 -1.77 -29.92 14.96
C ASN A 587 -3.16 -29.82 14.31
N ARG A 588 -4.13 -29.21 15.02
CA ARG A 588 -5.51 -29.03 14.54
C ARG A 588 -5.62 -28.18 13.26
N CYS A 589 -4.62 -27.34 12.96
CA CYS A 589 -4.59 -26.50 11.76
C CYS A 589 -3.94 -27.22 10.56
N LEU A 590 -3.45 -28.45 10.71
CA LEU A 590 -2.62 -29.13 9.71
C LEU A 590 -3.26 -29.14 8.31
N GLY A 591 -4.54 -29.49 8.20
CA GLY A 591 -5.23 -29.50 6.91
C GLY A 591 -5.26 -28.11 6.26
N TYR A 592 -5.47 -27.04 7.05
CA TYR A 592 -5.42 -25.66 6.54
C TYR A 592 -4.00 -25.21 6.20
N LEU A 593 -3.00 -25.64 6.95
CA LEU A 593 -1.59 -25.35 6.61
C LEU A 593 -1.23 -25.94 5.24
N TYR A 594 -1.63 -27.16 4.96
CA TYR A 594 -1.48 -27.76 3.64
C TYR A 594 -2.20 -26.96 2.55
N VAL A 595 -3.44 -26.53 2.79
CA VAL A 595 -4.18 -25.70 1.83
C VAL A 595 -3.51 -24.33 1.62
N ILE A 596 -3.00 -23.69 2.66
CA ILE A 596 -2.23 -22.44 2.53
C ILE A 596 -0.92 -22.68 1.75
N ALA A 597 -0.18 -23.74 2.07
CA ALA A 597 1.02 -24.11 1.33
C ALA A 597 0.74 -24.38 -0.15
N SER A 598 -0.44 -24.94 -0.47
CA SER A 598 -0.85 -25.19 -1.86
C SER A 598 -0.95 -23.92 -2.71
N LEU A 599 -1.14 -22.73 -2.10
CA LEU A 599 -1.17 -21.45 -2.81
C LEU A 599 0.15 -21.12 -3.51
N CYS A 600 1.22 -21.88 -3.26
CA CYS A 600 2.49 -21.78 -4.00
C CYS A 600 2.29 -22.01 -5.52
N TYR A 601 1.17 -22.58 -5.96
CA TYR A 601 0.87 -22.68 -7.39
C TYR A 601 0.74 -21.32 -8.08
N PHE A 602 0.26 -20.29 -7.36
CA PHE A 602 0.16 -18.92 -7.93
C PHE A 602 1.51 -18.39 -8.42
N VAL A 603 2.58 -18.83 -7.78
CA VAL A 603 3.95 -18.43 -8.15
C VAL A 603 4.62 -19.44 -9.10
N GLY A 604 3.84 -20.35 -9.68
CA GLY A 604 4.26 -21.28 -10.71
C GLY A 604 4.76 -22.63 -10.20
N ARG A 605 4.68 -22.91 -8.88
CA ARG A 605 5.01 -24.23 -8.29
C ARG A 605 3.79 -25.15 -8.32
N ILE A 606 3.36 -25.48 -9.55
CA ILE A 606 2.09 -26.18 -9.79
C ILE A 606 2.08 -27.57 -9.15
N GLU A 607 3.14 -28.35 -9.33
CA GLU A 607 3.23 -29.74 -8.83
C GLU A 607 3.22 -29.78 -7.28
N ASP A 608 3.97 -28.87 -6.64
CA ASP A 608 3.96 -28.74 -5.19
C ASP A 608 2.57 -28.29 -4.69
N GLY A 609 1.97 -27.30 -5.36
CA GLY A 609 0.64 -26.82 -5.03
C GLY A 609 -0.42 -27.93 -5.08
N LEU A 610 -0.39 -28.79 -6.10
CA LEU A 610 -1.27 -29.96 -6.20
C LEU A 610 -1.02 -30.97 -5.08
N ARG A 611 0.24 -31.31 -4.82
CA ARG A 611 0.62 -32.23 -3.75
C ARG A 611 0.13 -31.77 -2.38
N TYR A 612 0.36 -30.49 -2.04
CA TYR A 612 -0.12 -29.90 -0.80
C TYR A 612 -1.64 -29.82 -0.76
N GLY A 613 -2.29 -29.47 -1.87
CA GLY A 613 -3.73 -29.39 -1.96
C GLY A 613 -4.41 -30.74 -1.73
N ASP A 614 -3.89 -31.81 -2.33
CA ASP A 614 -4.40 -33.18 -2.15
C ASP A 614 -4.20 -33.67 -0.70
N ALA A 615 -3.04 -33.38 -0.09
CA ALA A 615 -2.78 -33.69 1.32
C ALA A 615 -3.71 -32.90 2.24
N GLY A 616 -3.94 -31.63 1.99
CA GLY A 616 -4.86 -30.80 2.78
C GLY A 616 -6.30 -31.28 2.69
N ASN A 617 -6.78 -31.60 1.48
CA ASN A 617 -8.12 -32.16 1.27
C ASN A 617 -8.30 -33.51 1.98
N ALA A 618 -7.28 -34.40 1.96
CA ALA A 618 -7.33 -35.68 2.66
C ALA A 618 -7.39 -35.45 4.18
N THR A 619 -6.51 -34.59 4.72
CA THR A 619 -6.45 -34.31 6.17
C THR A 619 -7.77 -33.70 6.68
N LEU A 620 -8.35 -32.71 5.97
CA LEU A 620 -9.61 -32.07 6.38
C LEU A 620 -10.81 -33.03 6.34
N ARG A 621 -10.80 -34.02 5.45
CA ARG A 621 -11.85 -35.08 5.41
C ARG A 621 -11.70 -36.07 6.55
N ASP A 622 -10.46 -36.45 6.87
CA ASP A 622 -10.20 -37.47 7.91
C ASP A 622 -10.48 -36.95 9.32
N ASP A 623 -10.38 -35.66 9.55
CA ASP A 623 -10.65 -34.98 10.84
C ASP A 623 -12.14 -35.03 11.27
N GLY A 624 -13.04 -35.50 10.40
CA GLY A 624 -14.42 -35.93 10.73
C GLY A 624 -15.28 -34.89 11.45
N GLY A 625 -15.03 -33.59 11.22
CA GLY A 625 -15.73 -32.48 11.89
C GLY A 625 -15.00 -31.95 13.12
N GLY A 626 -13.68 -32.14 13.20
CA GLY A 626 -12.80 -31.45 14.15
C GLY A 626 -12.86 -29.92 14.08
N TRP A 627 -11.83 -29.24 14.51
CA TRP A 627 -11.81 -27.78 14.44
C TRP A 627 -11.93 -27.29 12.99
N GLN A 628 -12.97 -26.50 12.72
CA GLN A 628 -13.15 -25.84 11.44
C GLN A 628 -12.80 -24.36 11.57
N ALA A 629 -11.96 -23.89 10.65
CA ALA A 629 -11.69 -22.47 10.59
C ALA A 629 -12.99 -21.71 10.20
N PRO A 630 -13.26 -20.58 10.85
CA PRO A 630 -14.51 -19.82 10.65
C PRO A 630 -14.55 -19.01 9.36
N PHE A 631 -13.92 -19.49 8.30
CA PHE A 631 -13.93 -18.84 6.99
C PHE A 631 -14.44 -19.79 5.89
N ILE A 632 -14.54 -19.33 4.66
CA ILE A 632 -15.01 -20.10 3.50
C ILE A 632 -14.08 -21.28 3.18
N SER A 633 -14.60 -22.26 2.45
CA SER A 633 -13.85 -23.46 2.01
C SER A 633 -12.74 -23.10 1.02
N ILE A 634 -11.59 -22.65 1.53
CA ILE A 634 -10.46 -22.15 0.71
C ILE A 634 -9.86 -23.23 -0.21
N GLN A 635 -10.06 -24.51 0.08
CA GLN A 635 -9.68 -25.62 -0.81
C GLN A 635 -10.33 -25.54 -2.19
N CYS A 636 -11.47 -24.85 -2.34
CA CYS A 636 -12.05 -24.56 -3.64
C CYS A 636 -11.19 -23.65 -4.52
N ASN A 637 -10.23 -22.91 -3.93
CA ASN A 637 -9.27 -22.10 -4.67
C ASN A 637 -8.18 -22.92 -5.40
N LEU A 638 -8.09 -24.23 -5.12
CA LEU A 638 -7.25 -25.14 -5.90
C LEU A 638 -7.68 -25.26 -7.37
N GLY A 639 -8.85 -24.73 -7.72
CA GLY A 639 -9.31 -24.66 -9.10
C GLY A 639 -8.25 -24.13 -10.06
N GLY A 640 -7.51 -23.06 -9.68
CA GLY A 640 -6.42 -22.53 -10.49
C GLY A 640 -5.27 -23.53 -10.72
N ALA A 641 -4.92 -24.33 -9.73
CA ALA A 641 -3.90 -25.38 -9.87
C ALA A 641 -4.36 -26.49 -10.83
N TYR A 642 -5.60 -26.97 -10.67
CA TYR A 642 -6.16 -27.98 -11.58
C TYR A 642 -6.34 -27.46 -13.01
N LEU A 643 -6.72 -26.21 -13.19
CA LEU A 643 -6.79 -25.58 -14.52
C LEU A 643 -5.40 -25.44 -15.16
N SER A 644 -4.36 -25.24 -14.36
CA SER A 644 -2.98 -25.16 -14.84
C SER A 644 -2.46 -26.46 -15.48
N ILE A 645 -3.07 -27.59 -15.11
CA ILE A 645 -2.81 -28.92 -15.70
C ILE A 645 -3.91 -29.39 -16.66
N GLY A 646 -4.89 -28.53 -17.01
CA GLY A 646 -5.99 -28.81 -17.91
C GLY A 646 -7.03 -29.80 -17.34
N ARG A 647 -7.21 -29.90 -16.03
CA ARG A 647 -8.07 -30.86 -15.33
C ARG A 647 -9.20 -30.16 -14.54
N PRO A 648 -10.15 -29.47 -15.22
CA PRO A 648 -11.29 -28.85 -14.56
C PRO A 648 -12.21 -29.84 -13.83
N ASP A 649 -12.20 -31.12 -14.21
CA ASP A 649 -12.93 -32.21 -13.57
C ASP A 649 -12.55 -32.38 -12.09
N LEU A 650 -11.27 -32.26 -11.75
CA LEU A 650 -10.79 -32.33 -10.37
C LEU A 650 -11.32 -31.17 -9.51
N TRP A 651 -11.45 -29.99 -10.09
CA TRP A 651 -12.05 -28.84 -9.40
C TRP A 651 -13.54 -29.10 -9.10
N VAL A 652 -14.29 -29.64 -10.07
CA VAL A 652 -15.68 -30.07 -9.87
C VAL A 652 -15.80 -31.05 -8.72
N ASP A 653 -14.90 -32.06 -8.64
CA ASP A 653 -14.93 -33.09 -7.62
C ASP A 653 -14.66 -32.53 -6.22
N VAL A 654 -13.70 -31.63 -6.07
CA VAL A 654 -13.44 -30.94 -4.78
C VAL A 654 -14.65 -30.14 -4.34
N CYS A 655 -15.23 -29.32 -5.23
CA CYS A 655 -16.37 -28.48 -4.87
C CYS A 655 -17.61 -29.33 -4.52
N ARG A 656 -17.84 -30.46 -5.19
CA ARG A 656 -18.94 -31.41 -4.84
C ARG A 656 -18.75 -32.04 -3.48
N ALA A 657 -17.53 -32.48 -3.19
CA ALA A 657 -17.24 -33.05 -1.87
C ALA A 657 -17.49 -32.02 -0.75
N GLU A 658 -17.11 -30.76 -0.94
CA GLU A 658 -17.39 -29.71 0.03
C GLU A 658 -18.89 -29.42 0.21
N LEU A 659 -19.67 -29.45 -0.88
CA LEU A 659 -21.14 -29.36 -0.80
C LEU A 659 -21.79 -30.53 -0.05
N GLU A 660 -21.33 -31.75 -0.29
CA GLU A 660 -21.82 -32.96 0.38
C GLU A 660 -21.54 -32.94 1.89
N LEU A 661 -20.44 -32.31 2.29
CA LEU A 661 -20.10 -32.08 3.70
C LEU A 661 -20.87 -30.88 4.33
N GLY A 662 -21.65 -30.14 3.55
CA GLY A 662 -22.42 -28.98 4.03
C GLY A 662 -21.58 -27.72 4.24
N HIS A 663 -20.40 -27.63 3.65
CA HIS A 663 -19.44 -26.54 3.86
C HIS A 663 -19.66 -25.31 2.96
N ASP A 664 -20.88 -25.16 2.41
CA ASP A 664 -21.21 -24.03 1.52
C ASP A 664 -21.56 -22.75 2.29
N ARG A 665 -20.57 -22.17 2.90
CA ARG A 665 -20.76 -20.92 3.60
C ARG A 665 -20.85 -19.77 2.59
N ARG A 666 -21.91 -18.95 2.69
CA ARG A 666 -22.14 -17.76 1.86
C ARG A 666 -22.13 -18.05 0.34
N SER A 667 -22.67 -19.18 -0.07
CA SER A 667 -22.72 -19.62 -1.47
C SER A 667 -21.36 -19.72 -2.17
N PHE A 668 -20.24 -19.75 -1.43
CA PHE A 668 -18.89 -19.72 -2.01
C PHE A 668 -18.57 -21.03 -2.75
N VAL A 669 -18.91 -22.18 -2.19
CA VAL A 669 -18.66 -23.49 -2.81
C VAL A 669 -19.53 -23.66 -4.06
N ARG A 670 -20.81 -23.25 -3.99
CA ARG A 670 -21.70 -23.24 -5.16
C ARG A 670 -21.19 -22.35 -6.28
N SER A 671 -20.67 -21.16 -5.93
CA SER A 671 -20.06 -20.24 -6.90
C SER A 671 -18.85 -20.87 -7.59
N SER A 672 -17.97 -21.50 -6.82
CA SER A 672 -16.81 -22.22 -7.34
C SER A 672 -17.23 -23.40 -8.23
N LEU A 673 -18.22 -24.18 -7.81
CA LEU A 673 -18.74 -25.31 -8.59
C LEU A 673 -19.38 -24.86 -9.90
N ALA A 674 -20.14 -23.75 -9.88
CA ALA A 674 -20.74 -23.20 -11.09
C ALA A 674 -19.67 -22.82 -12.13
N MET A 675 -18.60 -22.17 -11.72
CA MET A 675 -17.47 -21.86 -12.59
C MET A 675 -16.75 -23.14 -13.07
N ALA A 676 -16.47 -24.07 -12.17
CA ALA A 676 -15.82 -25.34 -12.51
C ALA A 676 -16.61 -26.14 -13.56
N LEU A 677 -17.93 -26.23 -13.39
CA LEU A 677 -18.82 -26.87 -14.35
C LEU A 677 -18.84 -26.18 -15.71
N SER A 678 -18.84 -24.82 -15.70
CA SER A 678 -18.78 -24.03 -16.96
C SER A 678 -17.48 -24.30 -17.72
N VAL A 679 -16.34 -24.33 -17.01
CA VAL A 679 -15.02 -24.61 -17.61
C VAL A 679 -14.94 -26.08 -18.10
N ALA A 680 -15.62 -27.01 -17.40
CA ALA A 680 -15.73 -28.41 -17.79
C ALA A 680 -16.75 -28.68 -18.92
N ASN A 681 -17.23 -27.63 -19.62
CA ASN A 681 -18.23 -27.68 -20.69
C ASN A 681 -19.59 -28.28 -20.26
N ARG A 682 -19.97 -28.14 -18.98
CA ARG A 682 -21.25 -28.56 -18.40
C ARG A 682 -22.15 -27.34 -18.15
N SER A 683 -22.38 -26.55 -19.20
CA SER A 683 -23.05 -25.26 -19.10
C SER A 683 -24.48 -25.34 -18.54
N ALA A 684 -25.25 -26.37 -18.87
CA ALA A 684 -26.61 -26.52 -18.34
C ALA A 684 -26.63 -26.71 -16.81
N ASP A 685 -25.72 -27.54 -16.30
CA ASP A 685 -25.60 -27.81 -14.85
C ASP A 685 -25.10 -26.50 -14.13
N ALA A 686 -24.15 -25.80 -14.74
CA ALA A 686 -23.65 -24.53 -14.25
C ALA A 686 -24.75 -23.46 -14.14
N MET A 687 -25.58 -23.31 -15.20
CA MET A 687 -26.71 -22.36 -15.21
C MET A 687 -27.75 -22.69 -14.15
N ALA A 688 -28.11 -23.99 -14.00
CA ALA A 688 -29.06 -24.39 -12.98
C ALA A 688 -28.58 -24.05 -11.57
N LEU A 689 -27.28 -24.14 -11.32
CA LEU A 689 -26.68 -23.83 -10.03
C LEU A 689 -26.64 -22.33 -9.74
N THR A 690 -26.46 -21.48 -10.76
CA THR A 690 -26.39 -20.02 -10.57
C THR A 690 -27.71 -19.42 -10.09
N ALA A 691 -28.86 -20.07 -10.32
CA ALA A 691 -30.16 -19.63 -9.79
C ALA A 691 -30.20 -19.63 -8.26
N GLN A 692 -29.35 -20.42 -7.61
CA GLN A 692 -29.30 -20.60 -6.16
C GLN A 692 -28.22 -19.74 -5.47
N LEU A 693 -27.40 -18.99 -6.21
CA LEU A 693 -26.26 -18.25 -5.63
C LEU A 693 -26.70 -17.06 -4.75
N PHE A 694 -27.90 -16.58 -4.98
CA PHE A 694 -28.45 -15.39 -4.31
C PHE A 694 -29.56 -15.72 -3.30
N ASP A 695 -29.77 -17.02 -3.04
CA ASP A 695 -30.79 -17.48 -2.08
C ASP A 695 -30.39 -17.24 -0.63
N ASP A 696 -29.11 -17.19 -0.34
CA ASP A 696 -28.58 -16.90 0.99
C ASP A 696 -28.39 -15.38 1.18
N PRO A 697 -29.24 -14.72 2.01
CA PRO A 697 -29.17 -13.29 2.24
C PRO A 697 -27.88 -12.84 2.96
N GLU A 698 -27.19 -13.77 3.62
CA GLU A 698 -25.92 -13.48 4.29
C GLU A 698 -24.76 -13.35 3.30
N THR A 699 -24.90 -13.88 2.09
CA THR A 699 -23.89 -13.74 1.03
C THR A 699 -23.65 -12.25 0.69
N GLU A 700 -24.71 -11.45 0.62
CA GLU A 700 -24.61 -10.01 0.33
C GLU A 700 -23.91 -9.20 1.44
N GLN A 701 -23.91 -9.72 2.67
CA GLN A 701 -23.24 -9.07 3.80
C GLN A 701 -21.72 -9.23 3.79
N ASN A 702 -21.20 -10.21 3.05
CA ASN A 702 -19.77 -10.45 2.92
C ASN A 702 -19.29 -10.03 1.51
N PRO A 703 -18.55 -8.92 1.36
CA PRO A 703 -18.12 -8.40 0.05
C PRO A 703 -17.30 -9.37 -0.78
N TYR A 704 -16.46 -10.23 -0.15
CA TYR A 704 -15.71 -11.26 -0.85
C TYR A 704 -16.66 -12.29 -1.50
N ALA A 705 -17.55 -12.88 -0.70
CA ALA A 705 -18.49 -13.88 -1.17
C ALA A 705 -19.46 -13.29 -2.22
N TRP A 706 -19.96 -12.07 -1.98
CA TRP A 706 -20.88 -11.39 -2.88
C TRP A 706 -20.25 -11.08 -4.26
N SER A 707 -19.06 -10.50 -4.28
CA SER A 707 -18.35 -10.23 -5.52
C SER A 707 -17.99 -11.53 -6.26
N TYR A 708 -17.70 -12.60 -5.52
CA TYR A 708 -17.38 -13.91 -6.08
C TYR A 708 -18.63 -14.62 -6.67
N ALA A 709 -19.80 -14.51 -6.03
CA ALA A 709 -21.06 -15.00 -6.57
C ALA A 709 -21.45 -14.27 -7.87
N LEU A 710 -21.26 -12.94 -7.91
CA LEU A 710 -21.47 -12.15 -9.13
C LEU A 710 -20.48 -12.51 -10.24
N LEU A 711 -19.24 -12.81 -9.90
CA LEU A 711 -18.25 -13.36 -10.83
C LEU A 711 -18.73 -14.68 -11.42
N ALA A 712 -19.13 -15.64 -10.57
CA ALA A 712 -19.60 -16.95 -11.01
C ALA A 712 -20.82 -16.84 -11.92
N TYR A 713 -21.79 -16.01 -11.55
CA TYR A 713 -22.96 -15.73 -12.39
C TYR A 713 -22.54 -15.18 -13.75
N GLY A 714 -21.76 -14.12 -13.77
CA GLY A 714 -21.34 -13.48 -15.01
C GLY A 714 -20.47 -14.38 -15.87
N TYR A 715 -19.62 -15.22 -15.26
CA TYR A 715 -18.80 -16.19 -15.98
C TYR A 715 -19.65 -17.26 -16.66
N VAL A 716 -20.69 -17.78 -16.01
CA VAL A 716 -21.56 -18.82 -16.55
C VAL A 716 -22.47 -18.31 -17.66
N TRP A 717 -23.01 -17.09 -17.53
CA TRP A 717 -23.98 -16.54 -18.47
C TRP A 717 -23.37 -15.74 -19.62
N ARG A 718 -22.04 -15.56 -19.67
CA ARG A 718 -21.34 -14.71 -20.64
C ARG A 718 -21.67 -14.97 -22.10
N ASP A 719 -21.91 -16.23 -22.47
CA ASP A 719 -22.16 -16.65 -23.87
C ASP A 719 -23.67 -16.74 -24.20
N THR A 720 -24.54 -16.87 -23.16
CA THR A 720 -25.99 -17.07 -23.34
C THR A 720 -26.79 -15.79 -23.10
N ASP A 721 -26.42 -15.00 -22.08
CA ASP A 721 -26.99 -13.67 -21.79
C ASP A 721 -25.84 -12.69 -21.44
N PRO A 722 -25.13 -12.18 -22.46
CA PRO A 722 -24.02 -11.27 -22.24
C PRO A 722 -24.42 -9.97 -21.52
N ALA A 723 -25.66 -9.51 -21.69
CA ALA A 723 -26.11 -8.28 -21.03
C ALA A 723 -26.23 -8.46 -19.52
N ALA A 724 -26.84 -9.55 -19.07
CA ALA A 724 -26.92 -9.90 -17.65
C ALA A 724 -25.52 -10.21 -17.08
N ALA A 725 -24.67 -10.89 -17.83
CA ALA A 725 -23.28 -11.18 -17.45
C ALA A 725 -22.48 -9.89 -17.24
N LEU A 726 -22.52 -8.93 -18.16
CA LEU A 726 -21.86 -7.63 -18.06
C LEU A 726 -22.34 -6.85 -16.83
N ALA A 727 -23.65 -6.85 -16.57
CA ALA A 727 -24.21 -6.16 -15.42
C ALA A 727 -23.69 -6.78 -14.09
N ALA A 728 -23.68 -8.10 -13.99
CA ALA A 728 -23.18 -8.81 -12.82
C ALA A 728 -21.68 -8.59 -12.61
N LEU A 729 -20.86 -8.74 -13.66
CA LEU A 729 -19.40 -8.57 -13.58
C LEU A 729 -19.00 -7.14 -13.22
N ARG A 730 -19.66 -6.13 -13.81
CA ARG A 730 -19.41 -4.71 -13.46
C ARG A 730 -19.76 -4.41 -12.00
N ARG A 731 -20.90 -4.95 -11.52
CA ARG A 731 -21.29 -4.82 -10.12
C ARG A 731 -20.30 -5.53 -9.20
N GLY A 732 -19.90 -6.75 -9.53
CA GLY A 732 -18.92 -7.53 -8.79
C GLY A 732 -17.56 -6.82 -8.69
N LEU A 733 -17.05 -6.29 -9.82
CA LEU A 733 -15.79 -5.55 -9.86
C LEU A 733 -15.85 -4.30 -8.97
N LYS A 734 -16.96 -3.56 -9.03
CA LYS A 734 -17.14 -2.40 -8.15
C LYS A 734 -17.10 -2.77 -6.67
N ILE A 735 -17.79 -3.84 -6.27
CA ILE A 735 -17.79 -4.32 -4.87
C ILE A 735 -16.38 -4.73 -4.45
N ALA A 736 -15.66 -5.49 -5.28
CA ALA A 736 -14.31 -5.91 -4.99
C ALA A 736 -13.36 -4.72 -4.80
N GLN A 737 -13.49 -3.68 -5.62
CA GLN A 737 -12.72 -2.44 -5.52
C GLN A 737 -13.07 -1.64 -4.27
N ASP A 738 -14.36 -1.42 -4.01
CA ASP A 738 -14.84 -0.63 -2.87
C ASP A 738 -14.40 -1.24 -1.53
N HIS A 739 -14.26 -2.59 -1.48
CA HIS A 739 -13.89 -3.32 -0.27
C HIS A 739 -12.47 -3.90 -0.28
N LYS A 740 -11.62 -3.50 -1.23
CA LYS A 740 -10.20 -3.93 -1.35
C LYS A 740 -10.01 -5.45 -1.49
N VAL A 741 -10.95 -6.16 -2.09
CA VAL A 741 -10.90 -7.61 -2.34
C VAL A 741 -10.06 -7.87 -3.59
N ARG A 742 -8.74 -7.76 -3.49
CA ARG A 742 -7.84 -7.75 -4.64
C ARG A 742 -7.89 -9.05 -5.45
N ALA A 743 -8.00 -10.20 -4.80
CA ALA A 743 -8.11 -11.48 -5.50
C ALA A 743 -9.32 -11.53 -6.43
N ASN A 744 -10.50 -11.08 -5.95
CA ASN A 744 -11.71 -11.04 -6.78
C ASN A 744 -11.65 -9.92 -7.82
N GLU A 745 -11.07 -8.75 -7.49
CA GLU A 745 -10.86 -7.67 -8.45
C GLU A 745 -10.08 -8.14 -9.67
N SER A 746 -9.00 -8.90 -9.46
CA SER A 746 -8.16 -9.42 -10.53
C SER A 746 -8.90 -10.37 -11.46
N ILE A 747 -9.64 -11.34 -10.89
CA ILE A 747 -10.41 -12.32 -11.67
C ILE A 747 -11.62 -11.67 -12.36
N LEU A 748 -12.32 -10.77 -11.66
CA LEU A 748 -13.44 -10.01 -12.23
C LEU A 748 -12.99 -9.12 -13.40
N ALA A 749 -11.88 -8.39 -13.25
CA ALA A 749 -11.33 -7.58 -14.31
C ALA A 749 -10.93 -8.43 -15.54
N MET A 750 -10.27 -9.58 -15.30
CA MET A 750 -9.90 -10.50 -16.37
C MET A 750 -11.14 -11.04 -17.11
N THR A 751 -12.19 -11.45 -16.40
CA THR A 751 -13.41 -12.00 -16.97
C THR A 751 -14.24 -10.92 -17.68
N LEU A 752 -14.41 -9.77 -17.02
CA LEU A 752 -15.13 -8.63 -17.59
C LEU A 752 -14.45 -8.13 -18.86
N GLY A 753 -13.12 -8.02 -18.86
CA GLY A 753 -12.36 -7.60 -20.02
C GLY A 753 -12.62 -8.46 -21.27
N ARG A 754 -12.77 -9.77 -21.10
CA ARG A 754 -13.17 -10.68 -22.18
C ARG A 754 -14.59 -10.41 -22.66
N VAL A 755 -15.57 -10.33 -21.76
CA VAL A 755 -16.98 -10.14 -22.13
C VAL A 755 -17.21 -8.75 -22.75
N GLU A 756 -16.53 -7.70 -22.23
CA GLU A 756 -16.55 -6.36 -22.84
C GLU A 756 -15.95 -6.34 -24.24
N ALA A 757 -14.86 -7.10 -24.47
CA ALA A 757 -14.22 -7.18 -25.79
C ALA A 757 -15.13 -7.81 -26.86
N GLU A 758 -16.03 -8.69 -26.45
CA GLU A 758 -16.90 -9.45 -27.34
C GLU A 758 -18.29 -8.81 -27.51
N HIS A 759 -18.88 -8.36 -26.41
CA HIS A 759 -20.30 -7.95 -26.33
C HIS A 759 -20.52 -6.54 -25.79
N GLY A 760 -19.45 -5.83 -25.37
CA GLY A 760 -19.53 -4.54 -24.72
C GLY A 760 -18.70 -3.45 -25.37
N ASP A 761 -18.06 -2.62 -24.54
CA ASP A 761 -17.20 -1.52 -24.95
C ASP A 761 -15.73 -1.97 -25.05
N PRO A 762 -15.11 -1.96 -26.22
CA PRO A 762 -13.70 -2.32 -26.40
C PRO A 762 -12.73 -1.46 -25.59
N LEU A 763 -13.06 -0.21 -25.26
CA LEU A 763 -12.21 0.63 -24.40
C LEU A 763 -12.26 0.13 -22.96
N ALA A 764 -13.48 -0.18 -22.47
CA ALA A 764 -13.64 -0.80 -21.14
C ALA A 764 -12.93 -2.16 -21.05
N ALA A 765 -12.95 -2.95 -22.14
CA ALA A 765 -12.20 -4.20 -22.24
C ALA A 765 -10.70 -4.00 -22.03
N LEU A 766 -10.11 -3.01 -22.72
CA LEU A 766 -8.68 -2.70 -22.57
C LEU A 766 -8.33 -2.23 -21.15
N ASP A 767 -9.20 -1.44 -20.51
CA ASP A 767 -8.99 -0.99 -19.13
C ASP A 767 -9.03 -2.15 -18.14
N CYS A 768 -10.00 -3.06 -18.29
CA CYS A 768 -10.12 -4.26 -17.45
C CYS A 768 -8.93 -5.22 -17.65
N ILE A 769 -8.51 -5.46 -18.89
CA ILE A 769 -7.34 -6.31 -19.20
C ILE A 769 -6.07 -5.69 -18.60
N ALA A 770 -5.88 -4.37 -18.73
CA ALA A 770 -4.73 -3.67 -18.16
C ALA A 770 -4.71 -3.78 -16.62
N LEU A 771 -5.87 -3.66 -15.96
CA LEU A 771 -6.02 -3.84 -14.52
C LEU A 771 -5.63 -5.26 -14.08
N ALA A 772 -6.14 -6.29 -14.77
CA ALA A 772 -5.82 -7.68 -14.46
C ALA A 772 -4.31 -7.98 -14.63
N ILE A 773 -3.70 -7.53 -15.74
CA ILE A 773 -2.25 -7.66 -15.97
C ILE A 773 -1.46 -6.98 -14.85
N ARG A 774 -1.86 -5.77 -14.43
CA ARG A 774 -1.21 -5.03 -13.35
C ARG A 774 -1.26 -5.82 -12.04
N ASN A 775 -2.44 -6.23 -11.62
CA ASN A 775 -2.64 -6.92 -10.35
C ASN A 775 -1.83 -8.21 -10.28
N TYR A 776 -1.93 -9.09 -11.29
CA TYR A 776 -1.17 -10.35 -11.33
C TYR A 776 0.34 -10.15 -11.45
N ARG A 777 0.78 -9.12 -12.17
CA ARG A 777 2.21 -8.78 -12.21
C ARG A 777 2.69 -8.30 -10.84
N ASP A 778 1.92 -7.46 -10.16
CA ASP A 778 2.28 -6.86 -8.87
C ASP A 778 2.28 -7.87 -7.73
N SER A 779 1.38 -8.86 -7.76
CA SER A 779 1.33 -9.97 -6.78
C SER A 779 2.31 -11.11 -7.11
N GLY A 780 2.95 -11.09 -8.28
CA GLY A 780 3.81 -12.20 -8.73
C GLY A 780 3.05 -13.46 -9.14
N ASN A 781 1.75 -13.36 -9.43
CA ASN A 781 0.92 -14.47 -9.85
C ASN A 781 1.23 -14.87 -11.30
N VAL A 782 2.20 -15.77 -11.47
CA VAL A 782 2.64 -16.23 -12.79
C VAL A 782 1.76 -17.34 -13.36
N ALA A 783 0.96 -18.02 -12.54
CA ALA A 783 0.08 -19.10 -13.00
C ALA A 783 -1.09 -18.56 -13.83
N VAL A 784 -1.67 -17.44 -13.43
CA VAL A 784 -2.91 -16.90 -14.04
C VAL A 784 -2.65 -15.78 -15.04
N ILE A 785 -1.52 -15.07 -14.94
CA ILE A 785 -1.22 -13.88 -15.76
C ILE A 785 -1.28 -14.13 -17.27
N GLY A 786 -1.12 -15.38 -17.72
CA GLY A 786 -1.27 -15.77 -19.13
C GLY A 786 -2.68 -15.49 -19.67
N VAL A 787 -3.72 -15.58 -18.82
CA VAL A 787 -5.12 -15.46 -19.27
C VAL A 787 -5.45 -14.03 -19.76
N PRO A 788 -5.15 -12.94 -19.04
CA PRO A 788 -5.40 -11.60 -19.60
C PRO A 788 -4.54 -11.29 -20.82
N PHE A 789 -3.35 -11.88 -20.99
CA PHE A 789 -2.60 -11.75 -22.25
C PHE A 789 -3.29 -12.49 -23.41
N ALA A 790 -3.87 -13.67 -23.17
CA ALA A 790 -4.64 -14.39 -24.16
C ALA A 790 -5.91 -13.61 -24.58
N ASN A 791 -6.63 -13.03 -23.60
CA ASN A 791 -7.78 -12.16 -23.87
C ASN A 791 -7.40 -10.94 -24.72
N LEU A 792 -6.25 -10.30 -24.42
CA LEU A 792 -5.73 -9.20 -25.21
C LEU A 792 -5.38 -9.64 -26.64
N ALA A 793 -4.76 -10.78 -26.79
CA ALA A 793 -4.39 -11.32 -28.11
C ALA A 793 -5.62 -11.59 -28.98
N VAL A 794 -6.67 -12.20 -28.42
CA VAL A 794 -7.95 -12.39 -29.13
C VAL A 794 -8.57 -11.06 -29.56
N LEU A 795 -8.54 -10.05 -28.69
CA LEU A 795 -9.05 -8.71 -29.02
C LEU A 795 -8.23 -8.06 -30.13
N LEU A 796 -6.89 -8.14 -30.08
CA LEU A 796 -6.01 -7.57 -31.10
C LEU A 796 -6.15 -8.27 -32.45
N ASP A 797 -6.28 -9.59 -32.46
CA ASP A 797 -6.53 -10.36 -33.71
C ASP A 797 -7.83 -9.90 -34.39
N ARG A 798 -8.93 -9.76 -33.63
CA ARG A 798 -10.22 -9.22 -34.13
C ARG A 798 -10.09 -7.78 -34.68
N ARG A 799 -9.06 -7.05 -34.28
CA ARG A 799 -8.76 -5.68 -34.74
C ARG A 799 -7.71 -5.61 -35.85
N GLY A 800 -7.32 -6.75 -36.43
CA GLY A 800 -6.36 -6.84 -37.52
C GLY A 800 -4.89 -6.65 -37.10
N ARG A 801 -4.61 -6.67 -35.77
CA ARG A 801 -3.25 -6.54 -35.21
C ARG A 801 -2.64 -7.93 -34.97
N HIS A 802 -2.41 -8.63 -36.09
CA HIS A 802 -2.10 -10.07 -36.07
C HIS A 802 -0.69 -10.38 -35.53
N ASP A 803 0.32 -9.53 -35.83
CA ASP A 803 1.69 -9.73 -35.35
C ASP A 803 1.78 -9.63 -33.82
N GLU A 804 1.09 -8.66 -33.26
CA GLU A 804 1.04 -8.43 -31.83
C GLU A 804 0.27 -9.52 -31.10
N ALA A 805 -0.84 -9.95 -31.66
CA ALA A 805 -1.62 -11.07 -31.16
C ALA A 805 -0.81 -12.36 -31.13
N ALA A 806 -0.08 -12.69 -32.22
CA ALA A 806 0.79 -13.86 -32.30
C ALA A 806 1.92 -13.82 -31.24
N THR A 807 2.50 -12.63 -31.01
CA THR A 807 3.55 -12.44 -30.00
C THR A 807 3.00 -12.70 -28.59
N LEU A 808 1.84 -12.15 -28.24
CA LEU A 808 1.20 -12.35 -26.95
C LEU A 808 0.81 -13.81 -26.71
N LEU A 809 0.25 -14.46 -27.72
CA LEU A 809 -0.10 -15.89 -27.63
C LEU A 809 1.11 -16.79 -27.44
N GLY A 810 2.26 -16.44 -28.00
CA GLY A 810 3.50 -17.18 -27.77
C GLY A 810 3.91 -17.27 -26.31
N PHE A 811 3.63 -16.23 -25.51
CA PHE A 811 3.82 -16.24 -24.05
C PHE A 811 2.63 -16.89 -23.33
N ALA A 812 1.41 -16.57 -23.72
CA ALA A 812 0.19 -16.88 -22.99
C ALA A 812 -0.30 -18.33 -23.15
N HIS A 813 0.10 -19.03 -24.22
CA HIS A 813 -0.42 -20.36 -24.53
C HIS A 813 0.01 -21.39 -23.49
N SER A 814 -0.96 -21.93 -22.73
CA SER A 814 -0.78 -22.89 -21.63
C SER A 814 -2.03 -23.74 -21.47
N PRO A 815 -1.98 -24.87 -20.75
CA PRO A 815 -3.19 -25.65 -20.48
C PRO A 815 -4.31 -24.82 -19.82
N MET A 816 -3.95 -23.91 -18.89
CA MET A 816 -4.93 -23.01 -18.24
C MET A 816 -5.62 -22.11 -19.27
N THR A 817 -4.86 -21.45 -20.15
CA THR A 817 -5.44 -20.51 -21.14
C THR A 817 -6.30 -21.23 -22.17
N VAL A 818 -5.93 -22.45 -22.59
CA VAL A 818 -6.73 -23.28 -23.49
C VAL A 818 -8.09 -23.61 -22.89
N VAL A 819 -8.15 -23.92 -21.58
CA VAL A 819 -9.41 -24.28 -20.89
C VAL A 819 -10.26 -23.05 -20.56
N THR A 820 -9.61 -21.91 -20.24
CA THR A 820 -10.32 -20.69 -19.78
C THR A 820 -10.67 -19.71 -20.87
N VAL A 821 -9.98 -19.75 -22.02
CA VAL A 821 -10.21 -18.89 -23.19
C VAL A 821 -10.49 -19.77 -24.42
N PRO A 822 -11.74 -20.24 -24.60
CA PRO A 822 -12.08 -21.18 -25.69
C PRO A 822 -11.73 -20.68 -27.09
N GLU A 823 -11.63 -19.37 -27.31
CA GLU A 823 -11.31 -18.76 -28.60
C GLU A 823 -9.84 -18.90 -29.00
N ILE A 824 -8.98 -19.30 -28.06
CA ILE A 824 -7.52 -19.29 -28.30
C ILE A 824 -7.10 -20.16 -29.48
N GLU A 825 -7.65 -21.37 -29.61
CA GLU A 825 -7.31 -22.29 -30.71
C GLU A 825 -7.81 -21.79 -32.06
N ALA A 826 -9.01 -21.19 -32.09
CA ALA A 826 -9.53 -20.55 -33.31
C ALA A 826 -8.67 -19.34 -33.71
N THR A 827 -8.24 -18.54 -32.74
CA THR A 827 -7.35 -17.38 -32.96
C THR A 827 -5.99 -17.83 -33.49
N VAL A 828 -5.38 -18.87 -32.91
CA VAL A 828 -4.12 -19.45 -33.40
C VAL A 828 -4.25 -19.91 -34.85
N THR A 829 -5.36 -20.62 -35.14
CA THR A 829 -5.64 -21.10 -36.52
C THR A 829 -5.78 -19.93 -37.50
N HIS A 830 -6.52 -18.89 -37.13
CA HIS A 830 -6.70 -17.68 -37.95
C HIS A 830 -5.37 -16.95 -38.18
N LEU A 831 -4.58 -16.74 -37.12
CA LEU A 831 -3.28 -16.09 -37.21
C LEU A 831 -2.31 -16.85 -38.12
N ARG A 832 -2.30 -18.20 -38.10
CA ARG A 832 -1.52 -19.03 -39.03
C ARG A 832 -1.98 -18.85 -40.49
N GLN A 833 -3.28 -18.74 -40.71
CA GLN A 833 -3.83 -18.50 -42.07
C GLN A 833 -3.45 -17.12 -42.62
N VAL A 834 -3.49 -16.08 -41.75
CA VAL A 834 -3.22 -14.69 -42.19
C VAL A 834 -1.73 -14.40 -42.31
N LEU A 835 -0.91 -14.86 -41.39
CA LEU A 835 0.52 -14.57 -41.31
C LEU A 835 1.37 -15.60 -42.05
N GLY A 836 0.87 -16.81 -42.21
CA GLY A 836 1.64 -17.99 -42.59
C GLY A 836 2.37 -18.61 -41.41
N ASP A 837 2.58 -19.92 -41.47
CA ASP A 837 3.17 -20.69 -40.36
C ASP A 837 4.54 -20.17 -39.90
N GLU A 838 5.42 -19.83 -40.86
CA GLU A 838 6.79 -19.41 -40.55
C GLU A 838 6.81 -18.10 -39.74
N ARG A 839 6.02 -17.11 -40.17
CA ARG A 839 5.92 -15.81 -39.46
C ARG A 839 5.25 -15.95 -38.09
N TYR A 840 4.16 -16.72 -38.04
CA TYR A 840 3.48 -17.00 -36.78
C TYR A 840 4.46 -17.62 -35.76
N GLU A 841 5.17 -18.69 -36.13
CA GLU A 841 6.13 -19.38 -35.25
C GLU A 841 7.30 -18.49 -34.84
N ALA A 842 7.74 -17.57 -35.70
CA ALA A 842 8.77 -16.62 -35.31
C ALA A 842 8.29 -15.64 -34.26
N LEU A 843 7.06 -15.09 -34.41
CA LEU A 843 6.46 -14.18 -33.46
C LEU A 843 6.12 -14.88 -32.12
N ALA A 844 5.57 -16.09 -32.19
CA ALA A 844 5.25 -16.88 -31.00
C ALA A 844 6.51 -17.23 -30.22
N ARG A 845 7.60 -17.62 -30.89
CA ARG A 845 8.91 -17.85 -30.23
C ARG A 845 9.44 -16.59 -29.56
N ARG A 846 9.28 -15.43 -30.20
CA ARG A 846 9.65 -14.15 -29.59
C ARG A 846 8.88 -13.92 -28.30
N GLY A 847 7.55 -14.09 -28.31
CA GLY A 847 6.71 -13.96 -27.13
C GLY A 847 7.11 -14.93 -26.02
N LYS A 848 7.31 -16.20 -26.36
CA LYS A 848 7.73 -17.27 -25.41
C LYS A 848 9.07 -17.00 -24.75
N SER A 849 9.97 -16.26 -25.40
CA SER A 849 11.28 -15.92 -24.85
C SER A 849 11.26 -14.67 -23.97
N MET A 850 10.15 -13.96 -23.88
CA MET A 850 10.03 -12.76 -23.06
C MET A 850 9.87 -13.13 -21.57
N THR A 851 10.42 -12.27 -20.71
CA THR A 851 10.09 -12.31 -19.27
C THR A 851 8.68 -11.79 -19.03
N THR A 852 8.08 -12.13 -17.89
CA THR A 852 6.76 -11.61 -17.50
C THR A 852 6.71 -10.07 -17.51
N SER A 853 7.80 -9.41 -17.10
CA SER A 853 7.90 -7.96 -17.14
C SER A 853 7.95 -7.42 -18.57
N ALA A 854 8.74 -8.07 -19.45
CA ALA A 854 8.88 -7.65 -20.84
C ALA A 854 7.57 -7.80 -21.61
N ILE A 855 6.86 -8.93 -21.45
CA ILE A 855 5.58 -9.14 -22.13
C ILE A 855 4.48 -8.22 -21.58
N ALA A 856 4.49 -7.90 -20.28
CA ALA A 856 3.57 -6.94 -19.68
C ALA A 856 3.80 -5.53 -20.24
N THR A 857 5.04 -5.08 -20.34
CA THR A 857 5.40 -3.78 -20.96
C THR A 857 4.97 -3.75 -22.43
N TYR A 858 5.21 -4.84 -23.14
CA TYR A 858 4.74 -4.99 -24.54
C TYR A 858 3.21 -4.89 -24.61
N ALA A 859 2.49 -5.61 -23.76
CA ALA A 859 1.03 -5.58 -23.70
C ALA A 859 0.48 -4.17 -23.43
N TYR A 860 1.04 -3.41 -22.47
CA TYR A 860 0.62 -2.03 -22.21
C TYR A 860 0.82 -1.13 -23.43
N THR A 861 1.96 -1.27 -24.14
CA THR A 861 2.19 -0.53 -25.37
C THR A 861 1.12 -0.85 -26.42
N GLN A 862 0.71 -2.13 -26.55
CA GLN A 862 -0.32 -2.54 -27.49
C GLN A 862 -1.71 -2.04 -27.08
N ILE A 863 -2.01 -2.04 -25.76
CA ILE A 863 -3.24 -1.48 -25.19
C ILE A 863 -3.34 0.01 -25.51
N ASP A 864 -2.29 0.79 -25.30
CA ASP A 864 -2.30 2.23 -25.55
C ASP A 864 -2.48 2.55 -27.04
N GLN A 865 -1.82 1.81 -27.93
CA GLN A 865 -2.00 1.95 -29.37
C GLN A 865 -3.41 1.57 -29.81
N ALA A 866 -3.97 0.47 -29.28
CA ALA A 866 -5.34 0.05 -29.61
C ALA A 866 -6.36 1.07 -29.09
N ARG A 867 -6.12 1.64 -27.91
CA ARG A 867 -6.96 2.71 -27.33
C ARG A 867 -6.95 3.96 -28.22
N ALA A 868 -5.78 4.41 -28.67
CA ALA A 868 -5.65 5.56 -29.55
C ALA A 868 -6.40 5.33 -30.88
N GLN A 869 -6.29 4.14 -31.48
CA GLN A 869 -7.03 3.77 -32.69
C GLN A 869 -8.56 3.79 -32.48
N LEU A 870 -9.04 3.23 -31.36
CA LEU A 870 -10.47 3.21 -31.04
C LEU A 870 -11.04 4.60 -30.81
N GLN A 871 -10.27 5.50 -30.19
CA GLN A 871 -10.68 6.89 -29.95
C GLN A 871 -10.74 7.70 -31.26
N GLN A 872 -9.90 7.40 -32.25
CA GLN A 872 -9.94 8.04 -33.57
C GLN A 872 -11.15 7.59 -34.43
N LEU A 873 -11.71 6.41 -34.12
CA LEU A 873 -12.88 5.85 -34.85
C LEU A 873 -14.23 6.30 -34.27
N ARG A 874 -14.24 6.85 -33.05
CA ARG A 874 -15.38 7.52 -32.39
C ARG A 874 -15.43 9.00 -32.76
#